data_95b00a06ca3a71c2395117d866a8e8df
#
_entry.id   95b00a06ca3a71c2395117d866a8e8df
#
_cell.length_a   1.000
_cell.length_b   1.000
_cell.length_c   1.000
_cell.angle_alpha   90.00
_cell.angle_beta   90.00
_cell.angle_gamma   90.00
#
_symmetry.space_group_name_H-M   'P 1'
#
loop_
_entity.id
_entity.type
_entity.pdbx_description
1 polymer ?
#
loop_
_entity_poly.entity_id
_entity_poly.type
_entity_poly.pdbx_seq_one_letter_code
_entity_poly.pdbx_strand_id
1 'polypeptide(L)'
;MLFKDLLGKKTLFFDGAMGTMLQAAGLKPGELPELWNFSHAGEVEKIHTAYLNAGADIIKTNTFGANRLKFAGTEIKTADVIEQAVAIAKKACAKKPGSFVALDMGPTGKLLAPYGDLPFEDAVSIYAEIVQAGVKAGADLILIETMSDTYELKAALLAAKENSSLPVIATMTLDEGGKLLTGGDITAAAVMLEGLGADAVGFNCGLGPAQMQKLLPQLLAATPLPAVLNPNAGLPKEVNGKTVFDVDAEEFAQLMYAMAQDGSLAIMGGCCGTTPAHIAALVNKCRNVVPRQRSCDLTAVAAYGSAVVIGQKPVIIGERINPTGKPRLKQAILNGDYDYICRLGLEQIDRGAGILDVNVGVPGIDEAAVSAEAVQRLQAITSVPLQIDTSNYEAMARSLRLYNGKPLLNSVCGKEESLEKVLPLVKKYGAAVVALTLDDSGIPQTAEGRIAIAEKIIARAAEYGIEKRNIIVDPLALTISTGSDNANIDLQVLSELKKRGIKTVMGVSNISFGLPARDAVNSAFFVLAMQAGLSCAIINPQSDAMMNAYYAFGALSGLDEGCKEYVAMFAGAAQAKQQPVQTAEYTLYEAIVKGLREQSEKAVKEQLAGKQPLDIINAEMIPALDYVGKGFEERRIFLPQLLMSAEAAKAAFNVIRDKMAAEGGSQSNGIKVILATVKGDIHDIGKNIVKVLFENYGYQVIDLGKDVPSEKIAETAVQNKVSVVGLSALMTTTVGAMEETIKALRAAGDFKIIVGGAVLTQDYADSIGADCYAPNAVSAVNYSNSLQ
;
A
#
# COMPACT_ATOMS: atom_id res chain seq x y z
N MET A 1 24.38 -3.86 -26.72
CA MET A 1 22.90 -3.83 -26.74
C MET A 1 22.44 -3.48 -25.35
N LEU A 2 21.63 -2.47 -25.21
CA LEU A 2 21.15 -2.03 -23.89
C LEU A 2 20.00 -2.94 -23.43
N PHE A 3 19.82 -3.08 -22.12
CA PHE A 3 18.73 -3.88 -21.56
C PHE A 3 17.34 -3.43 -22.08
N LYS A 4 17.09 -2.12 -22.16
CA LYS A 4 15.84 -1.56 -22.73
C LYS A 4 15.53 -2.00 -24.15
N ASP A 5 16.57 -2.29 -24.95
CA ASP A 5 16.38 -2.72 -26.35
C ASP A 5 15.77 -4.13 -26.44
N LEU A 6 15.94 -4.95 -25.40
CA LEU A 6 15.49 -6.34 -25.32
C LEU A 6 14.18 -6.50 -24.56
N LEU A 7 13.90 -5.60 -23.61
CA LEU A 7 12.72 -5.68 -22.75
C LEU A 7 11.42 -5.70 -23.56
N GLY A 8 10.58 -6.72 -23.35
CA GLY A 8 9.33 -6.94 -24.08
C GLY A 8 9.48 -7.42 -25.53
N LYS A 9 10.72 -7.60 -26.04
CA LYS A 9 10.98 -8.13 -27.40
C LYS A 9 11.56 -9.53 -27.39
N LYS A 10 12.23 -9.90 -26.32
CA LYS A 10 12.81 -11.22 -26.07
C LYS A 10 12.51 -11.62 -24.64
N THR A 11 12.18 -12.90 -24.44
CA THR A 11 12.09 -13.44 -23.08
C THR A 11 13.48 -13.40 -22.43
N LEU A 12 13.56 -12.79 -21.26
CA LEU A 12 14.76 -12.66 -20.46
C LEU A 12 14.62 -13.51 -19.18
N PHE A 13 15.77 -13.98 -18.69
CA PHE A 13 15.79 -14.83 -17.51
C PHE A 13 16.65 -14.23 -16.42
N PHE A 14 16.03 -14.02 -15.25
CA PHE A 14 16.75 -13.77 -14.01
C PHE A 14 17.43 -15.05 -13.52
N ASP A 15 18.38 -14.89 -12.63
CA ASP A 15 18.94 -15.96 -11.81
C ASP A 15 17.92 -16.47 -10.76
N GLY A 16 18.38 -17.36 -9.90
CA GLY A 16 17.60 -17.92 -8.79
C GLY A 16 18.03 -17.36 -7.42
N ALA A 17 17.84 -18.17 -6.39
CA ALA A 17 18.06 -17.78 -5.00
C ALA A 17 19.54 -17.62 -4.65
N MET A 18 19.98 -16.40 -4.35
CA MET A 18 21.31 -16.16 -3.80
C MET A 18 21.43 -16.72 -2.37
N GLY A 19 20.50 -16.39 -1.48
CA GLY A 19 20.55 -16.83 -0.07
C GLY A 19 20.61 -18.35 0.10
N THR A 20 19.77 -19.11 -0.63
CA THR A 20 19.80 -20.59 -0.63
C THR A 20 21.16 -21.13 -1.06
N MET A 21 21.78 -20.54 -2.07
CA MET A 21 23.09 -20.97 -2.55
C MET A 21 24.21 -20.62 -1.56
N LEU A 22 24.14 -19.45 -0.92
CA LEU A 22 25.10 -19.08 0.15
C LEU A 22 24.99 -19.99 1.37
N GLN A 23 23.78 -20.37 1.77
CA GLN A 23 23.57 -21.34 2.84
C GLN A 23 24.16 -22.71 2.49
N ALA A 24 23.97 -23.19 1.26
CA ALA A 24 24.58 -24.41 0.77
C ALA A 24 26.12 -24.33 0.73
N ALA A 25 26.69 -23.14 0.54
CA ALA A 25 28.12 -22.86 0.58
C ALA A 25 28.66 -22.65 2.01
N GLY A 26 27.80 -22.64 3.06
CA GLY A 26 28.23 -22.56 4.45
C GLY A 26 27.89 -21.27 5.19
N LEU A 27 27.06 -20.39 4.63
CA LEU A 27 26.52 -19.23 5.35
C LEU A 27 25.75 -19.70 6.58
N LYS A 28 26.14 -19.21 7.76
CA LYS A 28 25.53 -19.61 9.03
C LYS A 28 24.29 -18.74 9.34
N PRO A 29 23.34 -19.30 10.13
CA PRO A 29 22.26 -18.50 10.68
C PRO A 29 22.78 -17.25 11.42
N GLY A 30 22.19 -16.09 11.15
CA GLY A 30 22.59 -14.82 11.74
C GLY A 30 23.75 -14.10 11.07
N GLU A 31 24.46 -14.73 10.14
CA GLU A 31 25.44 -14.02 9.30
C GLU A 31 24.72 -13.17 8.23
N LEU A 32 25.23 -11.97 7.96
CA LEU A 32 24.70 -11.09 6.90
C LEU A 32 25.22 -11.57 5.53
N PRO A 33 24.34 -12.02 4.62
CA PRO A 33 24.75 -12.48 3.28
C PRO A 33 25.57 -11.44 2.52
N GLU A 34 25.24 -10.16 2.68
CA GLU A 34 25.89 -9.06 1.98
C GLU A 34 27.38 -8.90 2.36
N LEU A 35 27.77 -9.32 3.56
CA LEU A 35 29.18 -9.29 4.01
C LEU A 35 30.06 -10.36 3.35
N TRP A 36 29.45 -11.39 2.76
CA TRP A 36 30.17 -12.37 1.95
C TRP A 36 30.75 -11.75 0.68
N ASN A 37 30.28 -10.59 0.26
CA ASN A 37 30.91 -9.83 -0.82
C ASN A 37 32.39 -9.46 -0.50
N PHE A 38 32.75 -9.39 0.79
CA PHE A 38 34.13 -9.17 1.24
C PHE A 38 34.82 -10.47 1.67
N SER A 39 34.22 -11.21 2.60
CA SER A 39 34.86 -12.36 3.21
C SER A 39 34.90 -13.60 2.31
N HIS A 40 33.92 -13.77 1.40
CA HIS A 40 33.74 -14.93 0.54
C HIS A 40 33.43 -14.53 -0.91
N ALA A 41 34.02 -13.44 -1.40
CA ALA A 41 33.78 -12.90 -2.74
C ALA A 41 33.90 -13.96 -3.85
N GLY A 42 34.83 -14.91 -3.72
CA GLY A 42 34.98 -16.00 -4.65
C GLY A 42 33.80 -16.96 -4.72
N GLU A 43 33.11 -17.19 -3.61
CA GLU A 43 31.92 -18.03 -3.58
C GLU A 43 30.72 -17.30 -4.22
N VAL A 44 30.55 -15.99 -3.91
CA VAL A 44 29.53 -15.17 -4.55
C VAL A 44 29.73 -15.14 -6.09
N GLU A 45 30.97 -14.97 -6.56
CA GLU A 45 31.28 -15.02 -8.00
C GLU A 45 30.97 -16.39 -8.62
N LYS A 46 31.27 -17.50 -7.91
CA LYS A 46 30.93 -18.85 -8.37
C LYS A 46 29.41 -19.04 -8.51
N ILE A 47 28.60 -18.55 -7.56
CA ILE A 47 27.14 -18.64 -7.62
C ILE A 47 26.63 -17.86 -8.85
N HIS A 48 27.04 -16.62 -9.05
CA HIS A 48 26.71 -15.84 -10.24
C HIS A 48 27.10 -16.58 -11.53
N THR A 49 28.31 -17.12 -11.56
CA THR A 49 28.79 -17.86 -12.74
C THR A 49 27.95 -19.13 -12.98
N ALA A 50 27.50 -19.82 -11.94
CA ALA A 50 26.66 -21.02 -12.07
C ALA A 50 25.29 -20.67 -12.68
N TYR A 51 24.65 -19.57 -12.26
CA TYR A 51 23.40 -19.10 -12.85
C TYR A 51 23.56 -18.61 -14.29
N LEU A 52 24.64 -17.90 -14.60
CA LEU A 52 24.95 -17.52 -15.98
C LEU A 52 25.14 -18.75 -16.87
N ASN A 53 25.83 -19.79 -16.40
CA ASN A 53 26.01 -21.05 -17.12
C ASN A 53 24.68 -21.82 -17.29
N ALA A 54 23.76 -21.70 -16.33
CA ALA A 54 22.41 -22.23 -16.41
C ALA A 54 21.54 -21.50 -17.44
N GLY A 55 21.99 -20.38 -17.98
CA GLY A 55 21.32 -19.65 -19.05
C GLY A 55 20.69 -18.33 -18.61
N ALA A 56 20.82 -17.89 -17.37
CA ALA A 56 20.33 -16.58 -16.92
C ALA A 56 20.90 -15.45 -17.80
N ASP A 57 20.07 -14.49 -18.18
CA ASP A 57 20.45 -13.28 -18.91
C ASP A 57 20.75 -12.13 -17.95
N ILE A 58 20.18 -12.15 -16.74
CA ILE A 58 20.27 -11.12 -15.69
C ILE A 58 20.65 -11.80 -14.37
N ILE A 59 21.67 -11.27 -13.70
CA ILE A 59 22.02 -11.68 -12.34
C ILE A 59 21.78 -10.54 -11.36
N LYS A 60 21.26 -10.87 -10.18
CA LYS A 60 21.00 -9.93 -9.07
C LYS A 60 22.27 -9.78 -8.24
N THR A 61 22.64 -8.56 -7.86
CA THR A 61 23.73 -8.34 -6.91
C THR A 61 23.40 -8.93 -5.53
N ASN A 62 24.40 -9.34 -4.75
CA ASN A 62 24.18 -9.78 -3.38
C ASN A 62 24.02 -8.57 -2.43
N THR A 63 22.94 -7.80 -2.63
CA THR A 63 22.66 -6.52 -1.94
C THR A 63 21.22 -6.40 -1.43
N PHE A 64 20.44 -7.48 -1.43
CA PHE A 64 19.02 -7.48 -1.06
C PHE A 64 18.71 -6.69 0.21
N GLY A 65 19.46 -6.89 1.28
CA GLY A 65 19.27 -6.18 2.54
C GLY A 65 20.29 -5.07 2.79
N ALA A 66 21.09 -4.68 1.80
CA ALA A 66 22.15 -3.69 1.97
C ALA A 66 21.58 -2.28 2.11
N ASN A 67 21.27 -1.86 3.32
CA ASN A 67 20.84 -0.51 3.63
C ASN A 67 21.43 -0.03 4.98
N ARG A 68 21.49 1.29 5.19
CA ARG A 68 22.10 1.88 6.40
C ARG A 68 21.41 1.49 7.71
N LEU A 69 20.12 1.08 7.68
CA LEU A 69 19.43 0.62 8.90
C LEU A 69 19.94 -0.76 9.33
N LYS A 70 20.24 -1.64 8.37
CA LYS A 70 20.79 -2.97 8.64
C LYS A 70 22.22 -2.92 9.18
N PHE A 71 23.00 -1.92 8.76
CA PHE A 71 24.38 -1.73 9.22
C PHE A 71 24.50 -0.73 10.37
N ALA A 72 23.39 -0.25 10.95
CA ALA A 72 23.42 0.68 12.07
C ALA A 72 24.21 0.13 13.26
N GLY A 73 25.08 0.98 13.84
CA GLY A 73 25.97 0.55 14.95
C GLY A 73 27.24 -0.19 14.51
N THR A 74 27.48 -0.36 13.22
CA THR A 74 28.71 -0.93 12.67
C THR A 74 29.53 0.12 11.92
N GLU A 75 30.78 -0.19 11.56
CA GLU A 75 31.62 0.66 10.69
C GLU A 75 31.38 0.42 9.20
N ILE A 76 30.45 -0.47 8.84
CA ILE A 76 30.15 -0.86 7.47
C ILE A 76 29.38 0.23 6.77
N LYS A 77 29.88 0.67 5.62
CA LYS A 77 29.20 1.64 4.76
C LYS A 77 28.38 0.91 3.68
N THR A 78 27.13 1.26 3.54
CA THR A 78 26.23 0.73 2.51
C THR A 78 26.86 0.80 1.12
N ALA A 79 27.46 1.94 0.77
CA ALA A 79 28.08 2.16 -0.53
C ALA A 79 29.21 1.15 -0.83
N ASP A 80 30.07 0.84 0.16
CA ASP A 80 31.19 -0.08 -0.02
C ASP A 80 30.68 -1.51 -0.30
N VAL A 81 29.60 -1.93 0.39
CA VAL A 81 28.95 -3.24 0.18
C VAL A 81 28.40 -3.34 -1.24
N ILE A 82 27.73 -2.29 -1.71
CA ILE A 82 27.09 -2.24 -3.03
C ILE A 82 28.15 -2.22 -4.13
N GLU A 83 29.16 -1.34 -4.02
CA GLU A 83 30.24 -1.24 -4.99
C GLU A 83 30.96 -2.59 -5.15
N GLN A 84 31.24 -3.28 -4.03
CA GLN A 84 31.88 -4.61 -4.06
C GLN A 84 30.96 -5.67 -4.70
N ALA A 85 29.68 -5.70 -4.36
CA ALA A 85 28.72 -6.65 -4.92
C ALA A 85 28.56 -6.49 -6.43
N VAL A 86 28.42 -5.25 -6.91
CA VAL A 86 28.35 -4.92 -8.34
C VAL A 86 29.63 -5.34 -9.05
N ALA A 87 30.80 -5.08 -8.47
CA ALA A 87 32.09 -5.49 -9.04
C ALA A 87 32.19 -7.01 -9.23
N ILE A 88 31.75 -7.80 -8.24
CA ILE A 88 31.72 -9.27 -8.31
C ILE A 88 30.77 -9.73 -9.43
N ALA A 89 29.56 -9.18 -9.49
CA ALA A 89 28.58 -9.51 -10.52
C ALA A 89 29.06 -9.14 -11.93
N LYS A 90 29.67 -7.96 -12.11
CA LYS A 90 30.29 -7.55 -13.38
C LYS A 90 31.40 -8.48 -13.81
N LYS A 91 32.25 -8.95 -12.87
CA LYS A 91 33.30 -9.91 -13.16
C LYS A 91 32.73 -11.26 -13.64
N ALA A 92 31.62 -11.70 -13.07
CA ALA A 92 30.92 -12.90 -13.56
C ALA A 92 30.34 -12.67 -14.97
N CYS A 93 29.62 -11.54 -15.19
CA CYS A 93 29.04 -11.17 -16.48
C CYS A 93 30.08 -11.02 -17.60
N ALA A 94 31.29 -10.58 -17.29
CA ALA A 94 32.38 -10.49 -18.27
C ALA A 94 32.71 -11.84 -18.92
N LYS A 95 32.39 -12.97 -18.25
CA LYS A 95 32.58 -14.34 -18.80
C LYS A 95 31.43 -14.74 -19.76
N LYS A 96 30.30 -14.02 -19.76
CA LYS A 96 29.14 -14.26 -20.63
C LYS A 96 28.65 -12.94 -21.25
N PRO A 97 29.24 -12.50 -22.37
CA PRO A 97 28.83 -11.28 -23.04
C PRO A 97 27.33 -11.26 -23.35
N GLY A 98 26.68 -10.12 -23.12
CA GLY A 98 25.23 -9.94 -23.32
C GLY A 98 24.38 -10.26 -22.09
N SER A 99 24.98 -10.59 -20.93
CA SER A 99 24.32 -10.65 -19.65
C SER A 99 24.34 -9.27 -18.94
N PHE A 100 23.43 -9.10 -17.98
CA PHE A 100 23.20 -7.82 -17.28
C PHE A 100 23.29 -8.00 -15.76
N VAL A 101 23.71 -6.94 -15.09
CA VAL A 101 23.76 -6.85 -13.62
C VAL A 101 22.59 -6.01 -13.12
N ALA A 102 21.68 -6.60 -12.37
CA ALA A 102 20.62 -5.91 -11.67
C ALA A 102 21.08 -5.51 -10.27
N LEU A 103 21.03 -4.20 -9.97
CA LEU A 103 21.16 -3.72 -8.60
C LEU A 103 19.93 -4.19 -7.81
N ASP A 104 20.13 -5.11 -6.91
CA ASP A 104 19.07 -5.72 -6.11
C ASP A 104 18.78 -4.89 -4.84
N MET A 105 17.53 -4.45 -4.69
CA MET A 105 17.05 -3.64 -3.57
C MET A 105 15.80 -4.29 -2.96
N GLY A 106 15.94 -4.84 -1.77
CA GLY A 106 14.84 -5.36 -0.96
C GLY A 106 14.27 -4.30 -0.01
N PRO A 107 13.28 -4.68 0.82
CA PRO A 107 12.66 -3.79 1.81
C PRO A 107 13.65 -3.38 2.91
N THR A 108 13.40 -2.21 3.51
CA THR A 108 14.20 -1.69 4.64
C THR A 108 14.06 -2.52 5.91
N GLY A 109 13.01 -3.33 6.01
CA GLY A 109 12.64 -4.07 7.21
C GLY A 109 11.91 -3.21 8.25
N LYS A 110 11.46 -2.03 7.86
CA LYS A 110 10.67 -1.09 8.69
C LYS A 110 9.36 -0.74 8.00
N LEU A 111 8.29 -0.55 8.79
CA LEU A 111 7.08 0.09 8.28
C LEU A 111 7.26 1.62 8.25
N LEU A 112 6.75 2.23 7.20
CA LEU A 112 6.73 3.68 7.07
C LEU A 112 5.62 4.29 7.93
N ALA A 113 5.85 5.55 8.39
CA ALA A 113 4.79 6.32 9.05
C ALA A 113 3.57 6.51 8.12
N PRO A 114 2.33 6.45 8.64
CA PRO A 114 1.96 6.45 10.05
C PRO A 114 1.93 5.06 10.71
N TYR A 115 2.16 3.97 9.99
CA TYR A 115 2.04 2.61 10.49
C TYR A 115 3.29 2.11 11.22
N GLY A 116 4.42 2.75 10.98
CA GLY A 116 5.71 2.51 11.64
C GLY A 116 6.41 3.81 12.00
N ASP A 117 7.69 3.68 12.34
CA ASP A 117 8.54 4.78 12.82
C ASP A 117 9.41 5.42 11.73
N LEU A 118 9.41 4.88 10.50
CA LEU A 118 10.26 5.38 9.42
C LEU A 118 9.51 6.46 8.61
N PRO A 119 9.98 7.73 8.62
CA PRO A 119 9.42 8.76 7.75
C PRO A 119 9.61 8.44 6.26
N PHE A 120 8.64 8.84 5.41
CA PHE A 120 8.68 8.57 3.97
C PHE A 120 9.96 9.10 3.30
N GLU A 121 10.36 10.34 3.62
CA GLU A 121 11.56 10.95 3.03
C GLU A 121 12.85 10.26 3.49
N ASP A 122 12.87 9.70 4.69
CA ASP A 122 14.02 8.92 5.17
C ASP A 122 14.12 7.60 4.40
N ALA A 123 13.00 6.95 4.09
CA ALA A 123 12.97 5.77 3.24
C ALA A 123 13.47 6.11 1.82
N VAL A 124 12.99 7.22 1.21
CA VAL A 124 13.49 7.69 -0.09
C VAL A 124 15.00 7.94 -0.03
N SER A 125 15.49 8.57 1.03
CA SER A 125 16.94 8.84 1.22
C SER A 125 17.76 7.55 1.36
N ILE A 126 17.25 6.53 2.06
CA ILE A 126 17.90 5.21 2.17
C ILE A 126 18.05 4.56 0.80
N TYR A 127 16.97 4.52 0.02
CA TYR A 127 17.02 3.95 -1.32
C TYR A 127 17.87 4.78 -2.30
N ALA A 128 17.86 6.11 -2.18
CA ALA A 128 18.70 6.98 -2.98
C ALA A 128 20.20 6.68 -2.79
N GLU A 129 20.65 6.44 -1.55
CA GLU A 129 22.02 6.02 -1.24
C GLU A 129 22.40 4.73 -1.98
N ILE A 130 21.51 3.72 -1.97
CA ILE A 130 21.71 2.45 -2.65
C ILE A 130 21.82 2.65 -4.17
N VAL A 131 20.87 3.40 -4.74
CA VAL A 131 20.82 3.67 -6.18
C VAL A 131 22.08 4.40 -6.65
N GLN A 132 22.48 5.46 -5.95
CA GLN A 132 23.68 6.25 -6.29
C GLN A 132 24.94 5.38 -6.28
N ALA A 133 25.11 4.52 -5.27
CA ALA A 133 26.25 3.60 -5.19
C ALA A 133 26.24 2.57 -6.33
N GLY A 134 25.08 1.97 -6.61
CA GLY A 134 24.93 0.97 -7.66
C GLY A 134 25.14 1.52 -9.07
N VAL A 135 24.64 2.73 -9.35
CA VAL A 135 24.86 3.44 -10.63
C VAL A 135 26.34 3.78 -10.81
N LYS A 136 26.98 4.31 -9.78
CA LYS A 136 28.43 4.61 -9.78
C LYS A 136 29.26 3.34 -10.03
N ALA A 137 28.87 2.22 -9.45
CA ALA A 137 29.54 0.94 -9.64
C ALA A 137 29.26 0.29 -11.02
N GLY A 138 28.31 0.82 -11.79
CA GLY A 138 28.03 0.41 -13.17
C GLY A 138 27.00 -0.72 -13.30
N ALA A 139 25.99 -0.78 -12.44
CA ALA A 139 24.82 -1.64 -12.64
C ALA A 139 24.11 -1.32 -13.98
N ASP A 140 23.46 -2.32 -14.59
CA ASP A 140 22.80 -2.17 -15.90
C ASP A 140 21.31 -1.84 -15.76
N LEU A 141 20.67 -2.24 -14.64
CA LEU A 141 19.29 -1.99 -14.29
C LEU A 141 19.12 -2.03 -12.78
N ILE A 142 17.99 -1.55 -12.30
CA ILE A 142 17.59 -1.58 -10.89
C ILE A 142 16.46 -2.59 -10.74
N LEU A 143 16.56 -3.49 -9.78
CA LEU A 143 15.50 -4.38 -9.34
C LEU A 143 15.07 -4.01 -7.92
N ILE A 144 13.82 -3.62 -7.77
CA ILE A 144 13.14 -3.46 -6.48
C ILE A 144 12.34 -4.74 -6.29
N GLU A 145 12.72 -5.59 -5.33
CA GLU A 145 12.06 -6.89 -5.17
C GLU A 145 11.57 -7.17 -3.75
N THR A 146 10.61 -8.10 -3.66
CA THR A 146 10.04 -8.62 -2.40
C THR A 146 9.35 -7.53 -1.56
N MET A 147 8.82 -6.51 -2.23
CA MET A 147 8.12 -5.43 -1.55
C MET A 147 6.73 -5.88 -1.10
N SER A 148 6.43 -5.66 0.18
CA SER A 148 5.18 -6.04 0.83
C SER A 148 4.31 -4.84 1.24
N ASP A 149 4.78 -3.62 0.96
CA ASP A 149 4.08 -2.37 1.23
C ASP A 149 4.14 -1.43 0.02
N THR A 150 2.98 -0.89 -0.40
CA THR A 150 2.88 0.04 -1.52
C THR A 150 3.61 1.36 -1.26
N TYR A 151 3.66 1.81 0.00
CA TYR A 151 4.30 3.10 0.32
C TYR A 151 5.81 3.00 0.28
N GLU A 152 6.37 1.91 0.80
CA GLU A 152 7.80 1.62 0.68
C GLU A 152 8.20 1.38 -0.77
N LEU A 153 7.37 0.66 -1.54
CA LEU A 153 7.56 0.42 -2.98
C LEU A 153 7.61 1.75 -3.76
N LYS A 154 6.71 2.69 -3.43
CA LYS A 154 6.75 4.05 -3.99
C LYS A 154 8.04 4.79 -3.63
N ALA A 155 8.46 4.74 -2.36
CA ALA A 155 9.70 5.40 -1.91
C ALA A 155 10.92 4.88 -2.68
N ALA A 156 11.04 3.57 -2.83
CA ALA A 156 12.12 2.93 -3.59
C ALA A 156 12.10 3.32 -5.07
N LEU A 157 10.92 3.32 -5.70
CA LEU A 157 10.78 3.68 -7.11
C LEU A 157 11.07 5.17 -7.35
N LEU A 158 10.59 6.08 -6.49
CA LEU A 158 10.91 7.50 -6.58
C LEU A 158 12.42 7.73 -6.42
N ALA A 159 13.05 7.09 -5.43
CA ALA A 159 14.50 7.16 -5.25
C ALA A 159 15.27 6.71 -6.50
N ALA A 160 14.82 5.61 -7.13
CA ALA A 160 15.43 5.11 -8.36
C ALA A 160 15.25 6.08 -9.53
N LYS A 161 14.06 6.64 -9.73
CA LYS A 161 13.77 7.56 -10.85
C LYS A 161 14.38 8.96 -10.64
N GLU A 162 14.55 9.41 -9.40
CA GLU A 162 15.16 10.71 -9.07
C GLU A 162 16.69 10.67 -9.15
N ASN A 163 17.34 9.50 -9.00
CA ASN A 163 18.78 9.36 -8.92
C ASN A 163 19.39 8.54 -10.07
N SER A 164 18.60 8.06 -11.03
CA SER A 164 19.08 7.22 -12.12
C SER A 164 18.22 7.34 -13.38
N SER A 165 18.84 7.07 -14.54
CA SER A 165 18.15 6.83 -15.81
C SER A 165 18.11 5.35 -16.19
N LEU A 166 18.59 4.46 -15.32
CA LEU A 166 18.57 3.02 -15.56
C LEU A 166 17.13 2.50 -15.61
N PRO A 167 16.88 1.41 -16.35
CA PRO A 167 15.61 0.70 -16.28
C PRO A 167 15.31 0.22 -14.86
N VAL A 168 14.05 0.33 -14.43
CA VAL A 168 13.62 -0.11 -13.11
C VAL A 168 12.57 -1.20 -13.24
N ILE A 169 12.85 -2.36 -12.69
CA ILE A 169 11.92 -3.47 -12.51
C ILE A 169 11.43 -3.45 -11.07
N ALA A 170 10.12 -3.55 -10.86
CA ALA A 170 9.54 -3.58 -9.53
C ALA A 170 8.69 -4.83 -9.33
N THR A 171 8.99 -5.62 -8.31
CA THR A 171 8.25 -6.83 -7.96
C THR A 171 7.76 -6.79 -6.52
N MET A 172 6.59 -7.35 -6.31
CA MET A 172 5.91 -7.39 -5.04
C MET A 172 5.74 -8.83 -4.55
N THR A 173 5.70 -9.01 -3.24
CA THR A 173 5.35 -10.28 -2.62
C THR A 173 3.93 -10.22 -2.08
N LEU A 174 3.18 -11.28 -2.29
CA LEU A 174 1.76 -11.37 -2.03
C LEU A 174 1.43 -12.60 -1.18
N ASP A 175 0.31 -12.53 -0.47
CA ASP A 175 -0.32 -13.72 0.10
C ASP A 175 -1.11 -14.50 -0.98
N GLU A 176 -1.65 -15.66 -0.62
CA GLU A 176 -2.44 -16.50 -1.54
C GLU A 176 -3.74 -15.80 -2.01
N GLY A 177 -4.22 -14.80 -1.28
CA GLY A 177 -5.36 -13.95 -1.63
C GLY A 177 -5.02 -12.80 -2.59
N GLY A 178 -3.74 -12.65 -2.97
CA GLY A 178 -3.28 -11.58 -3.85
C GLY A 178 -3.16 -10.21 -3.16
N LYS A 179 -2.91 -10.20 -1.84
CA LYS A 179 -2.74 -8.99 -1.04
C LYS A 179 -1.30 -8.84 -0.56
N LEU A 180 -0.82 -7.59 -0.54
CA LEU A 180 0.39 -7.23 0.18
C LEU A 180 0.14 -7.24 1.70
N LEU A 181 1.20 -7.26 2.49
CA LEU A 181 1.12 -7.24 3.96
C LEU A 181 0.27 -6.08 4.50
N THR A 182 0.38 -4.91 3.90
CA THR A 182 -0.42 -3.72 4.26
C THR A 182 -1.80 -3.67 3.60
N GLY A 183 -2.26 -4.77 2.99
CA GLY A 183 -3.59 -4.91 2.41
C GLY A 183 -3.74 -4.41 0.96
N GLY A 184 -2.66 -3.91 0.36
CA GLY A 184 -2.67 -3.46 -1.03
C GLY A 184 -3.03 -4.58 -2.00
N ASP A 185 -3.88 -4.30 -3.00
CA ASP A 185 -4.20 -5.26 -4.04
C ASP A 185 -3.29 -5.10 -5.28
N ILE A 186 -3.28 -6.14 -6.10
CA ILE A 186 -2.45 -6.21 -7.31
C ILE A 186 -2.75 -5.04 -8.26
N THR A 187 -4.03 -4.70 -8.44
CA THR A 187 -4.43 -3.62 -9.35
C THR A 187 -3.94 -2.26 -8.85
N ALA A 188 -4.11 -1.98 -7.54
CA ALA A 188 -3.66 -0.72 -6.94
C ALA A 188 -2.14 -0.55 -7.07
N ALA A 189 -1.36 -1.59 -6.75
CA ALA A 189 0.08 -1.57 -6.87
C ALA A 189 0.54 -1.44 -8.33
N ALA A 190 -0.07 -2.19 -9.27
CA ALA A 190 0.30 -2.17 -10.68
C ALA A 190 0.06 -0.80 -11.33
N VAL A 191 -1.12 -0.17 -11.10
CA VAL A 191 -1.42 1.16 -11.68
C VAL A 191 -0.57 2.27 -11.06
N MET A 192 -0.17 2.13 -9.79
CA MET A 192 0.77 3.03 -9.13
C MET A 192 2.17 2.92 -9.75
N LEU A 193 2.70 1.70 -9.84
CA LEU A 193 4.03 1.44 -10.40
C LEU A 193 4.15 1.90 -11.86
N GLU A 194 3.13 1.61 -12.66
CA GLU A 194 3.07 2.08 -14.04
C GLU A 194 3.09 3.61 -14.11
N GLY A 195 2.24 4.28 -13.32
CA GLY A 195 2.17 5.73 -13.27
C GLY A 195 3.52 6.35 -12.91
N LEU A 196 4.20 5.83 -11.88
CA LEU A 196 5.52 6.27 -11.43
C LEU A 196 6.65 5.91 -12.42
N GLY A 197 6.36 5.17 -13.50
CA GLY A 197 7.29 4.91 -14.57
C GLY A 197 8.21 3.71 -14.35
N ALA A 198 7.77 2.65 -13.68
CA ALA A 198 8.45 1.37 -13.73
C ALA A 198 8.54 0.86 -15.18
N ASP A 199 9.62 0.19 -15.53
CA ASP A 199 9.82 -0.35 -16.88
C ASP A 199 9.28 -1.79 -17.01
N ALA A 200 9.15 -2.52 -15.89
CA ALA A 200 8.49 -3.81 -15.79
C ALA A 200 7.97 -4.05 -14.36
N VAL A 201 6.91 -4.83 -14.21
CA VAL A 201 6.28 -5.10 -12.90
C VAL A 201 5.94 -6.58 -12.77
N GLY A 202 5.88 -7.07 -11.53
CA GLY A 202 5.55 -8.48 -11.32
C GLY A 202 5.54 -8.94 -9.89
N PHE A 203 5.68 -10.25 -9.74
CA PHE A 203 5.68 -10.93 -8.44
C PHE A 203 6.98 -11.68 -8.21
N ASN A 204 7.44 -11.69 -6.97
CA ASN A 204 8.53 -12.57 -6.55
C ASN A 204 8.32 -13.04 -5.11
N CYS A 205 8.94 -14.15 -4.76
CA CYS A 205 8.94 -14.72 -3.41
C CYS A 205 7.53 -15.00 -2.84
N GLY A 206 7.46 -15.44 -1.59
CA GLY A 206 6.21 -15.73 -0.87
C GLY A 206 5.47 -16.98 -1.38
N LEU A 207 5.24 -17.07 -2.68
CA LEU A 207 4.42 -18.07 -3.34
C LEU A 207 5.23 -18.90 -4.34
N GLY A 208 4.74 -20.12 -4.61
CA GLY A 208 5.22 -20.98 -5.71
C GLY A 208 4.52 -20.67 -7.04
N PRO A 209 4.96 -21.32 -8.16
CA PRO A 209 4.42 -21.07 -9.49
C PRO A 209 2.91 -21.32 -9.58
N ALA A 210 2.40 -22.38 -8.93
CA ALA A 210 0.99 -22.77 -8.98
C ALA A 210 0.06 -21.74 -8.34
N GLN A 211 0.51 -21.09 -7.24
CA GLN A 211 -0.24 -20.03 -6.59
C GLN A 211 -0.19 -18.74 -7.43
N MET A 212 0.99 -18.34 -7.90
CA MET A 212 1.16 -17.13 -8.71
C MET A 212 0.39 -17.20 -10.04
N GLN A 213 0.19 -18.40 -10.60
CA GLN A 213 -0.64 -18.61 -11.79
C GLN A 213 -2.07 -18.08 -11.64
N LYS A 214 -2.64 -18.18 -10.44
CA LYS A 214 -4.00 -17.69 -10.14
C LYS A 214 -4.07 -16.17 -10.08
N LEU A 215 -2.98 -15.52 -9.70
CA LEU A 215 -2.89 -14.07 -9.49
C LEU A 215 -2.45 -13.31 -10.75
N LEU A 216 -1.69 -13.97 -11.62
CA LEU A 216 -1.14 -13.37 -12.84
C LEU A 216 -2.18 -12.68 -13.74
N PRO A 217 -3.39 -13.24 -13.99
CA PRO A 217 -4.40 -12.58 -14.82
C PRO A 217 -4.79 -11.18 -14.32
N GLN A 218 -4.84 -10.96 -13.00
CA GLN A 218 -5.17 -9.65 -12.43
C GLN A 218 -4.08 -8.61 -12.73
N LEU A 219 -2.81 -8.99 -12.62
CA LEU A 219 -1.69 -8.13 -13.00
C LEU A 219 -1.74 -7.76 -14.49
N LEU A 220 -1.97 -8.77 -15.34
CA LEU A 220 -2.00 -8.59 -16.79
C LEU A 220 -3.16 -7.69 -17.25
N ALA A 221 -4.28 -7.68 -16.52
CA ALA A 221 -5.41 -6.81 -16.77
C ALA A 221 -5.20 -5.37 -16.28
N ALA A 222 -4.35 -5.18 -15.27
CA ALA A 222 -4.16 -3.87 -14.61
C ALA A 222 -3.17 -2.95 -15.34
N THR A 223 -2.20 -3.50 -16.09
CA THR A 223 -1.14 -2.71 -16.72
C THR A 223 -0.62 -3.34 -18.02
N PRO A 224 -0.22 -2.53 -19.02
CA PRO A 224 0.42 -3.04 -20.24
C PRO A 224 1.92 -3.34 -20.06
N LEU A 225 2.52 -2.96 -18.93
CA LEU A 225 3.95 -3.12 -18.70
C LEU A 225 4.40 -4.58 -18.83
N PRO A 226 5.64 -4.83 -19.29
CA PRO A 226 6.24 -6.16 -19.29
C PRO A 226 6.10 -6.84 -17.94
N ALA A 227 5.55 -8.06 -17.92
CA ALA A 227 5.32 -8.79 -16.68
C ALA A 227 6.54 -9.65 -16.30
N VAL A 228 6.84 -9.67 -14.99
CA VAL A 228 7.97 -10.38 -14.37
C VAL A 228 7.46 -11.41 -13.38
N LEU A 229 8.05 -12.62 -13.37
CA LEU A 229 7.67 -13.65 -12.43
C LEU A 229 8.88 -14.42 -11.91
N ASN A 230 9.15 -14.31 -10.60
CA ASN A 230 10.24 -15.00 -9.89
C ASN A 230 9.70 -15.75 -8.66
N PRO A 231 8.98 -16.89 -8.83
CA PRO A 231 8.40 -17.64 -7.72
C PRO A 231 9.46 -18.41 -6.93
N ASN A 232 9.08 -18.86 -5.73
CA ASN A 232 9.84 -19.85 -4.98
C ASN A 232 9.74 -21.22 -5.66
N ALA A 233 10.63 -22.16 -5.31
CA ALA A 233 10.55 -23.56 -5.75
C ALA A 233 9.43 -24.32 -4.99
N GLY A 234 8.22 -23.77 -4.95
CA GLY A 234 7.10 -24.21 -4.13
C GLY A 234 6.98 -23.46 -2.81
N LEU A 235 6.15 -23.95 -1.89
CA LEU A 235 6.03 -23.38 -0.55
C LEU A 235 7.11 -23.95 0.38
N PRO A 236 7.68 -23.15 1.30
CA PRO A 236 8.66 -23.66 2.24
C PRO A 236 8.02 -24.68 3.18
N LYS A 237 8.70 -25.82 3.36
CA LYS A 237 8.36 -26.88 4.32
C LYS A 237 9.57 -27.16 5.20
N GLU A 238 9.33 -27.44 6.46
CA GLU A 238 10.40 -27.86 7.33
C GLU A 238 10.48 -29.38 7.36
N VAL A 239 11.68 -29.92 7.06
CA VAL A 239 11.96 -31.35 7.14
C VAL A 239 13.28 -31.53 7.86
N ASN A 240 13.27 -32.20 9.05
CA ASN A 240 14.45 -32.44 9.88
C ASN A 240 15.25 -31.16 10.23
N GLY A 241 14.56 -30.07 10.60
CA GLY A 241 15.17 -28.79 10.96
C GLY A 241 15.80 -28.02 9.79
N LYS A 242 15.44 -28.38 8.55
CA LYS A 242 15.87 -27.67 7.33
C LYS A 242 14.67 -27.25 6.50
N THR A 243 14.73 -26.02 6.00
CA THR A 243 13.74 -25.55 5.03
C THR A 243 13.97 -26.26 3.70
N VAL A 244 12.96 -26.96 3.21
CA VAL A 244 12.94 -27.65 1.91
C VAL A 244 11.82 -27.05 1.07
N PHE A 245 12.03 -27.05 -0.22
CA PHE A 245 11.02 -26.65 -1.21
C PHE A 245 10.63 -27.87 -2.03
N ASP A 246 9.35 -28.05 -2.32
CA ASP A 246 8.78 -29.29 -2.84
C ASP A 246 8.59 -29.33 -4.37
N VAL A 247 8.89 -28.27 -5.07
CA VAL A 247 8.79 -28.19 -6.53
C VAL A 247 10.18 -28.39 -7.15
N ASP A 248 10.37 -29.48 -7.87
CA ASP A 248 11.63 -29.77 -8.55
C ASP A 248 11.84 -28.92 -9.82
N ALA A 249 13.02 -29.02 -10.43
CA ALA A 249 13.40 -28.18 -11.56
C ALA A 249 12.53 -28.38 -12.80
N GLU A 250 12.10 -29.62 -13.09
CA GLU A 250 11.27 -29.92 -14.27
C GLU A 250 9.81 -29.46 -14.04
N GLU A 251 9.24 -29.75 -12.88
CA GLU A 251 7.92 -29.27 -12.50
C GLU A 251 7.86 -27.74 -12.49
N PHE A 252 8.88 -27.09 -11.89
CA PHE A 252 9.03 -25.64 -11.91
C PHE A 252 8.98 -25.08 -13.34
N ALA A 253 9.80 -25.62 -14.22
CA ALA A 253 9.86 -25.20 -15.63
C ALA A 253 8.54 -25.45 -16.36
N GLN A 254 7.84 -26.56 -16.08
CA GLN A 254 6.54 -26.86 -16.68
C GLN A 254 5.46 -25.86 -16.26
N LEU A 255 5.36 -25.54 -14.96
CA LEU A 255 4.40 -24.56 -14.45
C LEU A 255 4.68 -23.15 -14.99
N MET A 256 5.96 -22.74 -15.04
CA MET A 256 6.35 -21.46 -15.63
C MET A 256 6.04 -21.37 -17.11
N TYR A 257 6.28 -22.46 -17.87
CA TYR A 257 5.93 -22.51 -19.29
C TYR A 257 4.43 -22.38 -19.53
N ALA A 258 3.60 -23.04 -18.70
CA ALA A 258 2.15 -22.94 -18.81
C ALA A 258 1.65 -21.49 -18.69
N MET A 259 2.33 -20.65 -17.88
CA MET A 259 2.02 -19.22 -17.73
C MET A 259 2.62 -18.35 -18.84
N ALA A 260 3.73 -18.78 -19.43
CA ALA A 260 4.50 -17.97 -20.38
C ALA A 260 4.19 -18.25 -21.86
N GLN A 261 3.66 -19.44 -22.19
CA GLN A 261 3.54 -19.93 -23.58
C GLN A 261 2.75 -19.03 -24.53
N ASP A 262 1.84 -18.19 -23.99
CA ASP A 262 1.08 -17.20 -24.74
C ASP A 262 1.83 -15.86 -24.93
N GLY A 263 3.06 -15.75 -24.45
CA GLY A 263 3.87 -14.54 -24.50
C GLY A 263 3.49 -13.47 -23.44
N SER A 264 2.73 -13.82 -22.42
CA SER A 264 2.29 -12.86 -21.40
C SER A 264 3.41 -12.44 -20.43
N LEU A 265 4.45 -13.26 -20.25
CA LEU A 265 5.61 -12.98 -19.43
C LEU A 265 6.81 -12.51 -20.26
N ALA A 266 7.42 -11.40 -19.86
CA ALA A 266 8.61 -10.85 -20.51
C ALA A 266 9.90 -11.26 -19.79
N ILE A 267 9.86 -11.41 -18.47
CA ILE A 267 11.01 -11.80 -17.65
C ILE A 267 10.58 -12.91 -16.69
N MET A 268 11.40 -13.92 -16.58
CA MET A 268 11.18 -15.06 -15.68
C MET A 268 12.45 -15.41 -14.94
N GLY A 269 12.33 -15.92 -13.73
CA GLY A 269 13.43 -16.39 -12.92
C GLY A 269 12.94 -17.18 -11.72
N GLY A 270 13.73 -17.18 -10.66
CA GLY A 270 13.36 -17.83 -9.42
C GLY A 270 13.70 -17.02 -8.18
N CYS A 271 13.08 -17.37 -7.08
CA CYS A 271 13.36 -16.86 -5.76
C CYS A 271 13.72 -18.02 -4.81
N CYS A 272 13.37 -17.99 -3.54
CA CYS A 272 13.79 -18.96 -2.53
C CYS A 272 13.62 -20.42 -2.98
N GLY A 273 14.63 -21.25 -2.66
CA GLY A 273 14.68 -22.67 -3.02
C GLY A 273 15.10 -22.99 -4.45
N THR A 274 15.09 -22.00 -5.36
CA THR A 274 15.53 -22.26 -6.75
C THR A 274 17.06 -22.33 -6.85
N THR A 275 17.55 -23.20 -7.71
CA THR A 275 18.96 -23.50 -7.95
C THR A 275 19.32 -23.30 -9.41
N PRO A 276 20.61 -23.36 -9.80
CA PRO A 276 20.99 -23.35 -11.21
C PRO A 276 20.28 -24.42 -12.06
N ALA A 277 19.91 -25.57 -11.49
CA ALA A 277 19.14 -26.61 -12.20
C ALA A 277 17.72 -26.12 -12.57
N HIS A 278 17.04 -25.44 -11.65
CA HIS A 278 15.72 -24.84 -11.90
C HIS A 278 15.79 -23.81 -13.04
N ILE A 279 16.80 -22.93 -12.99
CA ILE A 279 16.98 -21.92 -14.04
C ILE A 279 17.34 -22.56 -15.39
N ALA A 280 18.17 -23.60 -15.39
CA ALA A 280 18.49 -24.31 -16.63
C ALA A 280 17.26 -24.97 -17.27
N ALA A 281 16.42 -25.65 -16.48
CA ALA A 281 15.18 -26.26 -16.94
C ALA A 281 14.21 -25.20 -17.47
N LEU A 282 14.02 -24.09 -16.73
CA LEU A 282 13.20 -22.95 -17.14
C LEU A 282 13.67 -22.36 -18.48
N VAL A 283 14.96 -22.08 -18.60
CA VAL A 283 15.57 -21.52 -19.82
C VAL A 283 15.39 -22.47 -21.01
N ASN A 284 15.68 -23.75 -20.82
CA ASN A 284 15.53 -24.74 -21.90
C ASN A 284 14.09 -24.81 -22.43
N LYS A 285 13.11 -24.68 -21.54
CA LYS A 285 11.70 -24.78 -21.89
C LYS A 285 11.11 -23.48 -22.45
N CYS A 286 11.54 -22.34 -21.97
CA CYS A 286 10.90 -21.03 -22.24
C CYS A 286 11.71 -20.11 -23.17
N ARG A 287 12.97 -20.43 -23.54
CA ARG A 287 13.87 -19.56 -24.32
C ARG A 287 13.27 -19.10 -25.66
N ASN A 288 12.45 -19.92 -26.28
CA ASN A 288 11.84 -19.64 -27.57
C ASN A 288 10.48 -18.95 -27.48
N VAL A 289 9.96 -18.72 -26.29
CA VAL A 289 8.74 -17.93 -26.11
C VAL A 289 9.07 -16.47 -26.40
N VAL A 290 8.25 -15.82 -27.20
CA VAL A 290 8.40 -14.40 -27.54
C VAL A 290 7.35 -13.62 -26.79
N PRO A 291 7.74 -12.62 -25.98
CA PRO A 291 6.79 -11.77 -25.27
C PRO A 291 5.90 -11.03 -26.26
N ARG A 292 4.60 -10.97 -25.98
CA ARG A 292 3.65 -10.15 -26.73
C ARG A 292 3.57 -8.75 -26.17
N GLN A 293 3.47 -7.77 -27.04
CA GLN A 293 3.13 -6.42 -26.63
C GLN A 293 1.67 -6.40 -26.18
N ARG A 294 1.42 -5.88 -24.98
CA ARG A 294 0.09 -5.76 -24.39
C ARG A 294 -0.40 -4.33 -24.46
N SER A 295 -1.69 -4.16 -24.57
CA SER A 295 -2.36 -2.88 -24.39
C SER A 295 -3.30 -2.96 -23.17
N CYS A 296 -3.46 -1.86 -22.48
CA CYS A 296 -4.40 -1.73 -21.37
C CYS A 296 -5.10 -0.38 -21.51
N ASP A 297 -6.41 -0.39 -21.59
CA ASP A 297 -7.24 0.81 -21.72
C ASP A 297 -7.89 1.18 -20.37
N LEU A 298 -7.32 0.68 -19.28
CA LEU A 298 -7.82 0.89 -17.93
C LEU A 298 -7.55 2.33 -17.47
N THR A 299 -8.61 3.11 -17.24
CA THR A 299 -8.54 4.34 -16.45
C THR A 299 -8.79 4.00 -15.00
N ALA A 300 -7.80 4.21 -14.14
CA ALA A 300 -7.93 3.89 -12.71
C ALA A 300 -7.14 4.87 -11.85
N VAL A 301 -7.65 5.10 -10.64
CA VAL A 301 -6.97 5.73 -9.52
C VAL A 301 -6.87 4.73 -8.38
N ALA A 302 -5.90 4.88 -7.51
CA ALA A 302 -5.69 3.92 -6.42
C ALA A 302 -5.22 4.61 -5.14
N ALA A 303 -5.67 4.11 -4.01
CA ALA A 303 -5.02 4.30 -2.73
C ALA A 303 -4.13 3.07 -2.42
N TYR A 304 -3.56 3.01 -1.24
CA TYR A 304 -2.68 1.91 -0.84
C TYR A 304 -3.34 0.53 -0.90
N GLY A 305 -4.65 0.44 -0.61
CA GLY A 305 -5.38 -0.82 -0.43
C GLY A 305 -6.22 -1.25 -1.62
N SER A 306 -6.71 -0.31 -2.43
CA SER A 306 -7.64 -0.61 -3.52
C SER A 306 -7.55 0.37 -4.67
N ALA A 307 -7.94 -0.09 -5.86
CA ALA A 307 -8.09 0.72 -7.04
C ALA A 307 -9.56 0.95 -7.38
N VAL A 308 -9.86 2.14 -7.91
CA VAL A 308 -11.16 2.50 -8.48
C VAL A 308 -11.01 2.62 -9.99
N VAL A 309 -11.73 1.76 -10.72
CA VAL A 309 -11.78 1.78 -12.19
C VAL A 309 -12.85 2.76 -12.65
N ILE A 310 -12.45 3.69 -13.49
CA ILE A 310 -13.32 4.75 -14.01
C ILE A 310 -13.83 4.38 -15.41
N GLY A 311 -15.16 4.48 -15.59
CA GLY A 311 -15.81 4.36 -16.90
C GLY A 311 -16.60 3.08 -17.16
N GLN A 312 -16.67 2.15 -16.20
CA GLN A 312 -17.61 1.04 -16.25
C GLN A 312 -18.99 1.44 -15.69
N LYS A 313 -18.99 2.04 -14.53
CA LYS A 313 -20.12 2.64 -13.84
C LYS A 313 -19.71 4.05 -13.41
N PRO A 314 -20.62 5.04 -13.37
CA PRO A 314 -20.28 6.37 -12.86
C PRO A 314 -19.73 6.27 -11.43
N VAL A 315 -18.60 6.93 -11.15
CA VAL A 315 -17.96 6.93 -9.83
C VAL A 315 -18.38 8.20 -9.08
N ILE A 316 -18.79 8.05 -7.84
CA ILE A 316 -19.12 9.17 -6.95
C ILE A 316 -17.84 9.72 -6.33
N ILE A 317 -17.57 11.00 -6.52
CA ILE A 317 -16.54 11.76 -5.83
C ILE A 317 -17.21 12.65 -4.79
N GLY A 318 -16.89 12.41 -3.52
CA GLY A 318 -17.52 13.12 -2.40
C GLY A 318 -16.96 14.54 -2.22
N GLU A 319 -17.78 15.59 -2.32
CA GLU A 319 -17.39 17.01 -2.31
C GLU A 319 -17.38 17.70 -0.95
N ARG A 320 -17.53 16.96 0.16
CA ARG A 320 -17.75 17.60 1.47
C ARG A 320 -16.49 18.19 2.10
N ILE A 321 -15.32 17.69 1.74
CA ILE A 321 -14.03 18.24 2.21
C ILE A 321 -13.62 19.38 1.26
N ASN A 322 -14.37 20.47 1.31
CA ASN A 322 -14.09 21.73 0.62
C ASN A 322 -14.65 22.88 1.49
N PRO A 323 -13.82 23.86 1.94
CA PRO A 323 -14.22 24.90 2.90
C PRO A 323 -15.18 25.93 2.34
N THR A 324 -15.41 25.96 1.02
CA THR A 324 -16.30 26.93 0.37
C THR A 324 -17.73 26.79 0.92
N GLY A 325 -18.23 27.86 1.54
CA GLY A 325 -19.58 27.89 2.15
C GLY A 325 -19.76 27.02 3.39
N LYS A 326 -18.66 26.49 3.98
CA LYS A 326 -18.71 25.61 5.17
C LYS A 326 -17.87 26.17 6.32
N PRO A 327 -18.42 27.08 7.16
CA PRO A 327 -17.68 27.75 8.23
C PRO A 327 -17.02 26.80 9.24
N ARG A 328 -17.67 25.67 9.59
CA ARG A 328 -17.13 24.68 10.52
C ARG A 328 -15.90 24.00 9.96
N LEU A 329 -15.89 23.62 8.68
CA LEU A 329 -14.71 23.02 8.05
C LEU A 329 -13.57 24.03 7.96
N LYS A 330 -13.89 25.29 7.58
CA LYS A 330 -12.89 26.37 7.57
C LYS A 330 -12.23 26.52 8.93
N GLN A 331 -13.02 26.50 10.02
CA GLN A 331 -12.48 26.60 11.38
C GLN A 331 -11.65 25.37 11.76
N ALA A 332 -12.07 24.17 11.37
CA ALA A 332 -11.31 22.93 11.59
C ALA A 332 -9.93 22.99 10.90
N ILE A 333 -9.89 23.43 9.66
CA ILE A 333 -8.63 23.62 8.91
C ILE A 333 -7.71 24.62 9.60
N LEU A 334 -8.24 25.79 10.03
CA LEU A 334 -7.47 26.83 10.73
C LEU A 334 -6.91 26.35 12.07
N ASN A 335 -7.61 25.46 12.76
CA ASN A 335 -7.22 24.93 14.05
C ASN A 335 -6.37 23.63 13.95
N GLY A 336 -6.18 23.06 12.76
CA GLY A 336 -5.51 21.76 12.58
C GLY A 336 -6.34 20.57 13.09
N ASP A 337 -7.67 20.68 13.13
CA ASP A 337 -8.60 19.60 13.50
C ASP A 337 -8.77 18.64 12.32
N TYR A 338 -7.77 17.79 12.10
CA TYR A 338 -7.78 16.79 11.04
C TYR A 338 -8.76 15.66 11.29
N ASP A 339 -9.11 15.38 12.55
CA ASP A 339 -10.13 14.37 12.89
C ASP A 339 -11.50 14.77 12.35
N TYR A 340 -11.82 16.08 12.34
CA TYR A 340 -13.05 16.56 11.69
C TYR A 340 -13.01 16.32 10.17
N ILE A 341 -11.87 16.54 9.51
CA ILE A 341 -11.68 16.27 8.09
C ILE A 341 -11.84 14.76 7.81
N CYS A 342 -11.20 13.94 8.61
CA CYS A 342 -11.27 12.47 8.54
C CYS A 342 -12.71 11.98 8.69
N ARG A 343 -13.45 12.52 9.67
CA ARG A 343 -14.87 12.20 9.87
C ARG A 343 -15.71 12.54 8.65
N LEU A 344 -15.54 13.74 8.06
CA LEU A 344 -16.23 14.10 6.83
C LEU A 344 -15.92 13.15 5.68
N GLY A 345 -14.69 12.64 5.61
CA GLY A 345 -14.31 11.62 4.63
C GLY A 345 -15.07 10.31 4.84
N LEU A 346 -15.03 9.78 6.07
CA LEU A 346 -15.71 8.52 6.42
C LEU A 346 -17.23 8.59 6.21
N GLU A 347 -17.88 9.69 6.62
CA GLU A 347 -19.31 9.91 6.39
C GLU A 347 -19.70 9.84 4.91
N GLN A 348 -18.84 10.34 4.02
CA GLN A 348 -19.06 10.29 2.58
C GLN A 348 -18.87 8.87 2.01
N ILE A 349 -17.87 8.15 2.51
CA ILE A 349 -17.61 6.75 2.14
C ILE A 349 -18.77 5.87 2.56
N ASP A 350 -19.25 6.02 3.79
CA ASP A 350 -20.42 5.29 4.32
C ASP A 350 -21.69 5.53 3.48
N ARG A 351 -21.73 6.65 2.72
CA ARG A 351 -22.81 7.02 1.80
C ARG A 351 -22.54 6.69 0.33
N GLY A 352 -21.44 5.97 0.03
CA GLY A 352 -21.14 5.44 -1.30
C GLY A 352 -20.18 6.28 -2.14
N ALA A 353 -19.43 7.22 -1.55
CA ALA A 353 -18.33 7.86 -2.26
C ALA A 353 -17.21 6.84 -2.55
N GLY A 354 -16.85 6.70 -3.83
CA GLY A 354 -15.74 5.87 -4.28
C GLY A 354 -14.41 6.60 -4.37
N ILE A 355 -14.44 7.94 -4.35
CA ILE A 355 -13.27 8.84 -4.30
C ILE A 355 -13.65 10.01 -3.40
N LEU A 356 -12.70 10.57 -2.65
CA LEU A 356 -12.91 11.78 -1.85
C LEU A 356 -12.20 12.97 -2.50
N ASP A 357 -12.94 14.04 -2.76
CA ASP A 357 -12.38 15.33 -3.13
C ASP A 357 -11.84 16.05 -1.88
N VAL A 358 -10.56 16.45 -1.91
CA VAL A 358 -9.88 17.04 -0.76
C VAL A 358 -9.34 18.41 -1.13
N ASN A 359 -10.06 19.43 -0.70
CA ASN A 359 -9.67 20.83 -0.80
C ASN A 359 -9.60 21.44 0.61
N VAL A 360 -8.42 21.97 0.95
CA VAL A 360 -8.16 22.63 2.25
C VAL A 360 -7.76 24.10 2.08
N GLY A 361 -7.94 24.68 0.91
CA GLY A 361 -7.57 26.05 0.57
C GLY A 361 -8.34 27.07 1.40
N VAL A 362 -7.68 27.65 2.39
CA VAL A 362 -8.19 28.72 3.25
C VAL A 362 -7.13 29.84 3.33
N PRO A 363 -7.53 31.12 3.15
CA PRO A 363 -6.57 32.20 3.30
C PRO A 363 -5.86 32.21 4.66
N GLY A 364 -4.56 32.44 4.66
CA GLY A 364 -3.75 32.61 5.88
C GLY A 364 -3.13 31.34 6.43
N ILE A 365 -3.19 30.21 5.73
CA ILE A 365 -2.50 28.96 6.11
C ILE A 365 -1.34 28.65 5.17
N ASP A 366 -0.44 27.76 5.58
CA ASP A 366 0.47 27.05 4.69
C ASP A 366 -0.32 25.90 4.03
N GLU A 367 -0.91 26.20 2.87
CA GLU A 367 -1.75 25.22 2.15
C GLU A 367 -0.97 23.95 1.77
N ALA A 368 0.32 24.07 1.45
CA ALA A 368 1.14 22.92 1.06
C ALA A 368 1.34 21.97 2.26
N ALA A 369 1.59 22.50 3.44
CA ALA A 369 1.71 21.69 4.65
C ALA A 369 0.36 21.06 5.06
N VAL A 370 -0.70 21.87 5.08
CA VAL A 370 -2.04 21.41 5.50
C VAL A 370 -2.64 20.39 4.54
N SER A 371 -2.48 20.58 3.23
CA SER A 371 -2.96 19.61 2.22
C SER A 371 -2.24 18.28 2.33
N ALA A 372 -0.91 18.30 2.48
CA ALA A 372 -0.10 17.11 2.65
C ALA A 372 -0.50 16.32 3.91
N GLU A 373 -0.68 17.02 5.04
CA GLU A 373 -1.13 16.40 6.30
C GLU A 373 -2.55 15.82 6.17
N ALA A 374 -3.48 16.55 5.57
CA ALA A 374 -4.84 16.06 5.34
C ALA A 374 -4.86 14.79 4.48
N VAL A 375 -4.04 14.73 3.43
CA VAL A 375 -3.86 13.54 2.59
C VAL A 375 -3.34 12.36 3.41
N GLN A 376 -2.29 12.56 4.22
CA GLN A 376 -1.71 11.49 5.03
C GLN A 376 -2.70 10.98 6.09
N ARG A 377 -3.43 11.90 6.77
CA ARG A 377 -4.44 11.54 7.78
C ARG A 377 -5.61 10.75 7.17
N LEU A 378 -6.12 11.18 6.03
CA LEU A 378 -7.19 10.45 5.34
C LEU A 378 -6.71 9.06 4.90
N GLN A 379 -5.52 8.95 4.29
CA GLN A 379 -4.98 7.66 3.87
C GLN A 379 -4.64 6.72 5.03
N ALA A 380 -4.41 7.24 6.24
CA ALA A 380 -4.21 6.41 7.42
C ALA A 380 -5.47 5.63 7.83
N ILE A 381 -6.67 6.17 7.55
CA ILE A 381 -7.95 5.61 8.01
C ILE A 381 -8.80 4.99 6.91
N THR A 382 -8.50 5.25 5.63
CA THR A 382 -9.27 4.71 4.50
C THR A 382 -8.39 4.31 3.32
N SER A 383 -8.82 3.25 2.61
CA SER A 383 -8.24 2.83 1.34
C SER A 383 -8.97 3.39 0.11
N VAL A 384 -9.90 4.34 0.31
CA VAL A 384 -10.57 5.03 -0.80
C VAL A 384 -9.62 6.04 -1.42
N PRO A 385 -9.47 6.08 -2.77
CA PRO A 385 -8.62 7.07 -3.44
C PRO A 385 -9.06 8.50 -3.18
N LEU A 386 -8.08 9.42 -3.20
CA LEU A 386 -8.33 10.84 -3.04
C LEU A 386 -8.18 11.58 -4.36
N GLN A 387 -9.02 12.60 -4.57
CA GLN A 387 -8.84 13.67 -5.52
C GLN A 387 -8.19 14.84 -4.79
N ILE A 388 -6.97 15.19 -5.17
CA ILE A 388 -6.25 16.34 -4.61
C ILE A 388 -6.73 17.57 -5.35
N ASP A 389 -7.51 18.43 -4.68
CA ASP A 389 -8.12 19.62 -5.28
C ASP A 389 -7.47 20.90 -4.74
N THR A 390 -6.60 21.48 -5.54
CA THR A 390 -5.92 22.75 -5.24
C THR A 390 -5.41 23.43 -6.52
N SER A 391 -5.34 24.75 -6.48
CA SER A 391 -4.65 25.55 -7.50
C SER A 391 -3.21 25.92 -7.13
N ASN A 392 -2.77 25.58 -5.93
CA ASN A 392 -1.43 25.86 -5.43
C ASN A 392 -0.46 24.74 -5.88
N TYR A 393 0.47 25.06 -6.76
CA TYR A 393 1.41 24.09 -7.34
C TYR A 393 2.34 23.44 -6.31
N GLU A 394 2.69 24.12 -5.23
CA GLU A 394 3.49 23.55 -4.15
C GLU A 394 2.67 22.56 -3.33
N ALA A 395 1.40 22.88 -3.04
CA ALA A 395 0.47 21.96 -2.39
C ALA A 395 0.22 20.72 -3.26
N MET A 396 0.07 20.88 -4.60
CA MET A 396 0.01 19.74 -5.53
C MET A 396 1.25 18.84 -5.39
N ALA A 397 2.44 19.44 -5.54
CA ALA A 397 3.69 18.70 -5.53
C ALA A 397 3.90 17.92 -4.23
N ARG A 398 3.66 18.57 -3.07
CA ARG A 398 3.87 17.97 -1.75
C ARG A 398 2.84 16.87 -1.46
N SER A 399 1.57 17.10 -1.79
CA SER A 399 0.50 16.11 -1.62
C SER A 399 0.72 14.90 -2.52
N LEU A 400 1.04 15.09 -3.81
CA LEU A 400 1.36 14.01 -4.74
C LEU A 400 2.57 13.18 -4.28
N ARG A 401 3.59 13.82 -3.72
CA ARG A 401 4.79 13.14 -3.22
C ARG A 401 4.46 12.18 -2.08
N LEU A 402 3.64 12.61 -1.14
CA LEU A 402 3.30 11.84 0.05
C LEU A 402 2.09 10.90 -0.13
N TYR A 403 1.37 11.00 -1.24
CA TYR A 403 0.22 10.16 -1.51
C TYR A 403 0.64 8.71 -1.78
N ASN A 404 0.09 7.75 -1.03
CA ASN A 404 0.33 6.32 -1.23
C ASN A 404 -0.68 5.73 -2.23
N GLY A 405 -0.28 5.58 -3.49
CA GLY A 405 -1.11 5.09 -4.58
C GLY A 405 -1.00 5.94 -5.84
N LYS A 406 -2.05 5.89 -6.69
CA LYS A 406 -2.22 6.72 -7.90
C LYS A 406 -3.39 7.68 -7.67
N PRO A 407 -3.15 8.95 -7.29
CA PRO A 407 -4.21 9.93 -7.01
C PRO A 407 -4.90 10.43 -8.28
N LEU A 408 -6.06 11.08 -8.09
CA LEU A 408 -6.63 12.00 -9.06
C LEU A 408 -6.21 13.43 -8.68
N LEU A 409 -5.59 14.16 -9.59
CA LEU A 409 -5.23 15.57 -9.38
C LEU A 409 -6.28 16.48 -10.01
N ASN A 410 -6.82 17.41 -9.28
CA ASN A 410 -7.72 18.46 -9.72
C ASN A 410 -7.01 19.82 -9.53
N SER A 411 -6.50 20.48 -10.59
CA SER A 411 -6.69 20.20 -12.00
C SER A 411 -5.58 20.81 -12.88
N VAL A 412 -5.62 20.48 -14.17
CA VAL A 412 -4.93 21.17 -15.24
C VAL A 412 -5.95 21.86 -16.14
N CYS A 413 -5.60 23.00 -16.76
CA CYS A 413 -6.46 23.67 -17.75
C CYS A 413 -5.67 24.05 -19.02
N GLY A 414 -6.35 24.58 -20.02
CA GLY A 414 -5.76 24.93 -21.33
C GLY A 414 -4.81 26.14 -21.33
N LYS A 415 -4.54 26.78 -20.17
CA LYS A 415 -3.57 27.87 -20.04
C LYS A 415 -2.15 27.31 -20.07
N GLU A 416 -1.24 27.98 -20.77
CA GLU A 416 0.16 27.51 -20.89
C GLU A 416 0.84 27.36 -19.53
N GLU A 417 0.68 28.32 -18.62
CA GLU A 417 1.23 28.22 -17.26
C GLU A 417 0.77 26.95 -16.53
N SER A 418 -0.52 26.61 -16.64
CA SER A 418 -1.07 25.41 -16.02
C SER A 418 -0.48 24.14 -16.64
N LEU A 419 -0.40 24.08 -17.98
CA LEU A 419 0.17 22.94 -18.70
C LEU A 419 1.64 22.70 -18.32
N GLU A 420 2.45 23.78 -18.28
CA GLU A 420 3.87 23.70 -17.97
C GLU A 420 4.17 23.35 -16.49
N LYS A 421 3.32 23.76 -15.55
CA LYS A 421 3.53 23.50 -14.13
C LYS A 421 2.93 22.19 -13.64
N VAL A 422 1.73 21.82 -14.14
CA VAL A 422 0.98 20.67 -13.64
C VAL A 422 1.39 19.37 -14.33
N LEU A 423 1.51 19.34 -15.68
CA LEU A 423 1.81 18.10 -16.39
C LEU A 423 3.12 17.43 -15.98
N PRO A 424 4.23 18.15 -15.70
CA PRO A 424 5.43 17.54 -15.13
C PRO A 424 5.20 16.87 -13.79
N LEU A 425 4.36 17.43 -12.90
CA LEU A 425 4.00 16.82 -11.62
C LEU A 425 3.17 15.55 -11.83
N VAL A 426 2.18 15.59 -12.74
CA VAL A 426 1.38 14.42 -13.12
C VAL A 426 2.29 13.30 -13.62
N LYS A 427 3.25 13.61 -14.50
CA LYS A 427 4.20 12.63 -15.01
C LYS A 427 5.11 12.08 -13.92
N LYS A 428 5.68 12.96 -13.10
CA LYS A 428 6.62 12.57 -12.04
C LYS A 428 5.99 11.63 -11.00
N TYR A 429 4.77 11.93 -10.59
CA TYR A 429 4.09 11.18 -9.51
C TYR A 429 3.04 10.18 -10.02
N GLY A 430 2.88 10.07 -11.34
CA GLY A 430 2.03 9.06 -11.97
C GLY A 430 0.53 9.24 -11.73
N ALA A 431 0.07 10.46 -11.44
CA ALA A 431 -1.33 10.75 -11.17
C ALA A 431 -2.22 10.61 -12.43
N ALA A 432 -3.52 10.37 -12.23
CA ALA A 432 -4.53 10.79 -13.21
C ALA A 432 -4.86 12.27 -12.97
N VAL A 433 -5.31 13.00 -14.00
CA VAL A 433 -5.55 14.44 -13.89
C VAL A 433 -6.89 14.84 -14.48
N VAL A 434 -7.60 15.72 -13.76
CA VAL A 434 -8.78 16.41 -14.25
C VAL A 434 -8.34 17.53 -15.21
N ALA A 435 -8.91 17.54 -16.42
CA ALA A 435 -8.65 18.54 -17.45
C ALA A 435 -9.86 19.48 -17.58
N LEU A 436 -9.72 20.71 -17.09
CA LEU A 436 -10.76 21.73 -17.17
C LEU A 436 -10.81 22.33 -18.57
N THR A 437 -11.99 22.38 -19.18
CA THR A 437 -12.21 22.91 -20.53
C THR A 437 -12.28 24.43 -20.56
N LEU A 438 -11.25 25.09 -20.03
CA LEU A 438 -11.04 26.55 -20.05
C LEU A 438 -9.60 26.90 -20.42
N ASP A 439 -9.39 28.06 -20.98
CA ASP A 439 -8.07 28.64 -21.29
C ASP A 439 -8.00 30.14 -20.93
N ASP A 440 -7.05 30.87 -21.52
CA ASP A 440 -6.88 32.31 -21.26
C ASP A 440 -8.08 33.14 -21.72
N SER A 441 -8.89 32.63 -22.66
CA SER A 441 -10.12 33.27 -23.13
C SER A 441 -11.32 32.98 -22.21
N GLY A 442 -11.15 32.14 -21.20
CA GLY A 442 -12.17 31.69 -20.27
C GLY A 442 -12.84 30.39 -20.70
N ILE A 443 -14.11 30.18 -20.32
CA ILE A 443 -14.89 28.98 -20.63
C ILE A 443 -15.62 29.16 -21.94
N PRO A 444 -15.37 28.34 -22.97
CA PRO A 444 -16.11 28.43 -24.24
C PRO A 444 -17.61 28.21 -24.06
N GLN A 445 -18.39 28.97 -24.79
CA GLN A 445 -19.86 28.92 -24.74
C GLN A 445 -20.45 27.91 -25.73
N THR A 446 -19.63 27.08 -26.36
CA THR A 446 -20.04 26.00 -27.27
C THR A 446 -19.40 24.67 -26.90
N ALA A 447 -20.04 23.57 -27.27
CA ALA A 447 -19.50 22.24 -27.05
C ALA A 447 -18.19 22.01 -27.81
N GLU A 448 -18.11 22.47 -29.07
CA GLU A 448 -16.94 22.37 -29.93
C GLU A 448 -15.74 23.09 -29.31
N GLY A 449 -15.95 24.29 -28.77
CA GLY A 449 -14.89 25.06 -28.12
C GLY A 449 -14.33 24.35 -26.89
N ARG A 450 -15.18 23.74 -26.03
CA ARG A 450 -14.74 22.97 -24.86
C ARG A 450 -13.99 21.71 -25.27
N ILE A 451 -14.46 21.01 -26.30
CA ILE A 451 -13.78 19.83 -26.85
C ILE A 451 -12.41 20.18 -27.40
N ALA A 452 -12.30 21.33 -28.14
CA ALA A 452 -11.01 21.76 -28.66
C ALA A 452 -9.96 22.01 -27.55
N ILE A 453 -10.37 22.60 -26.41
CA ILE A 453 -9.49 22.78 -25.26
C ILE A 453 -9.11 21.41 -24.65
N ALA A 454 -10.07 20.47 -24.52
CA ALA A 454 -9.78 19.12 -24.05
C ALA A 454 -8.72 18.42 -24.93
N GLU A 455 -8.86 18.52 -26.25
CA GLU A 455 -7.90 17.97 -27.21
C GLU A 455 -6.52 18.65 -27.11
N LYS A 456 -6.47 19.99 -26.92
CA LYS A 456 -5.23 20.70 -26.67
C LYS A 456 -4.51 20.15 -25.43
N ILE A 457 -5.22 19.95 -24.31
CA ILE A 457 -4.64 19.44 -23.08
C ILE A 457 -4.15 18.01 -23.28
N ILE A 458 -4.92 17.14 -23.94
CA ILE A 458 -4.54 15.75 -24.22
C ILE A 458 -3.29 15.68 -25.11
N ALA A 459 -3.23 16.51 -26.16
CA ALA A 459 -2.07 16.56 -27.04
C ALA A 459 -0.81 17.02 -26.29
N ARG A 460 -0.93 18.07 -25.46
CA ARG A 460 0.17 18.55 -24.65
C ARG A 460 0.64 17.53 -23.61
N ALA A 461 -0.30 16.81 -22.96
CA ALA A 461 0.01 15.75 -22.02
C ALA A 461 0.78 14.59 -22.67
N ALA A 462 0.46 14.26 -23.94
CA ALA A 462 1.17 13.26 -24.71
C ALA A 462 2.65 13.61 -24.93
N GLU A 463 3.00 14.91 -25.07
CA GLU A 463 4.39 15.37 -25.17
C GLU A 463 5.19 15.06 -23.92
N TYR A 464 4.56 15.06 -22.74
CA TYR A 464 5.15 14.61 -21.46
C TYR A 464 5.11 13.09 -21.28
N GLY A 465 4.56 12.33 -22.23
CA GLY A 465 4.38 10.89 -22.15
C GLY A 465 3.29 10.50 -21.14
N ILE A 466 2.26 11.33 -20.98
CA ILE A 466 1.05 11.02 -20.21
C ILE A 466 0.01 10.46 -21.18
N GLU A 467 -0.43 9.22 -20.95
CA GLU A 467 -1.40 8.56 -21.81
C GLU A 467 -2.81 9.15 -21.63
N LYS A 468 -3.59 9.19 -22.73
CA LYS A 468 -4.97 9.74 -22.76
C LYS A 468 -5.87 9.15 -21.66
N ARG A 469 -5.73 7.88 -21.33
CA ARG A 469 -6.51 7.23 -20.27
C ARG A 469 -6.27 7.79 -18.85
N ASN A 470 -5.22 8.56 -18.64
CA ASN A 470 -4.92 9.23 -17.38
C ASN A 470 -5.47 10.67 -17.32
N ILE A 471 -6.23 11.10 -18.35
CA ILE A 471 -6.83 12.44 -18.45
C ILE A 471 -8.35 12.28 -18.36
N ILE A 472 -8.96 12.97 -17.39
CA ILE A 472 -10.39 12.93 -17.14
C ILE A 472 -10.93 14.35 -17.35
N VAL A 473 -11.75 14.54 -18.38
CA VAL A 473 -12.16 15.88 -18.83
C VAL A 473 -13.35 16.38 -18.02
N ASP A 474 -13.26 17.60 -17.48
CA ASP A 474 -14.39 18.33 -16.89
C ASP A 474 -14.93 19.34 -17.91
N PRO A 475 -16.17 19.16 -18.41
CA PRO A 475 -16.81 20.11 -19.29
C PRO A 475 -17.15 21.46 -18.63
N LEU A 476 -17.02 21.58 -17.28
CA LEU A 476 -17.29 22.80 -16.50
C LEU A 476 -18.76 23.21 -16.52
N ALA A 477 -19.58 22.53 -15.71
CA ALA A 477 -21.00 22.89 -15.57
C ALA A 477 -21.18 24.34 -15.10
N LEU A 478 -21.80 25.14 -15.95
CA LEU A 478 -22.24 26.49 -15.64
C LEU A 478 -23.71 26.47 -15.24
N THR A 479 -24.08 27.36 -14.30
CA THR A 479 -25.47 27.42 -13.81
C THR A 479 -26.45 27.81 -14.92
N ILE A 480 -27.61 27.15 -14.96
CA ILE A 480 -28.67 27.45 -15.93
C ILE A 480 -29.33 28.82 -15.67
N SER A 481 -29.10 29.44 -14.51
CA SER A 481 -29.56 30.79 -14.20
C SER A 481 -28.82 31.87 -14.99
N THR A 482 -27.61 31.58 -15.50
CA THR A 482 -26.84 32.54 -16.33
C THR A 482 -26.89 32.23 -17.81
N GLY A 483 -27.39 31.06 -18.24
CA GLY A 483 -27.54 30.69 -19.63
C GLY A 483 -28.45 29.48 -19.78
N SER A 484 -29.57 29.63 -20.42
CA SER A 484 -30.60 28.57 -20.59
C SER A 484 -30.12 27.33 -21.33
N ASP A 485 -29.02 27.43 -22.10
CA ASP A 485 -28.48 26.33 -22.91
C ASP A 485 -27.27 25.63 -22.24
N ASN A 486 -26.83 26.10 -21.07
CA ASN A 486 -25.66 25.58 -20.40
C ASN A 486 -25.74 24.06 -20.15
N ALA A 487 -26.90 23.55 -19.72
CA ALA A 487 -27.07 22.11 -19.50
C ALA A 487 -26.96 21.30 -20.81
N ASN A 488 -27.54 21.81 -21.94
CA ASN A 488 -27.43 21.13 -23.22
C ASN A 488 -26.01 21.11 -23.76
N ILE A 489 -25.24 22.19 -23.59
CA ILE A 489 -23.84 22.25 -23.96
C ILE A 489 -23.05 21.17 -23.20
N ASP A 490 -23.24 21.07 -21.88
CA ASP A 490 -22.57 20.05 -21.06
C ASP A 490 -22.89 18.62 -21.52
N LEU A 491 -24.19 18.32 -21.78
CA LEU A 491 -24.62 17.00 -22.25
C LEU A 491 -24.06 16.67 -23.64
N GLN A 492 -23.93 17.65 -24.53
CA GLN A 492 -23.29 17.50 -25.85
C GLN A 492 -21.82 17.17 -25.70
N VAL A 493 -21.08 17.92 -24.84
CA VAL A 493 -19.65 17.65 -24.56
C VAL A 493 -19.45 16.23 -24.01
N LEU A 494 -20.26 15.83 -23.02
CA LEU A 494 -20.19 14.48 -22.44
C LEU A 494 -20.40 13.40 -23.50
N SER A 495 -21.43 13.56 -24.37
CA SER A 495 -21.73 12.59 -25.43
C SER A 495 -20.61 12.49 -26.47
N GLU A 496 -20.02 13.62 -26.87
CA GLU A 496 -18.91 13.62 -27.83
C GLU A 496 -17.61 13.03 -27.22
N LEU A 497 -17.28 13.34 -25.96
CA LEU A 497 -16.13 12.77 -25.29
C LEU A 497 -16.28 11.25 -25.08
N LYS A 498 -17.49 10.78 -24.75
CA LYS A 498 -17.80 9.34 -24.66
C LYS A 498 -17.53 8.62 -25.97
N LYS A 499 -17.97 9.17 -27.12
CA LYS A 499 -17.72 8.60 -28.45
C LYS A 499 -16.23 8.48 -28.77
N ARG A 500 -15.41 9.39 -28.24
CA ARG A 500 -13.94 9.41 -28.40
C ARG A 500 -13.21 8.54 -27.36
N GLY A 501 -13.95 7.83 -26.48
CA GLY A 501 -13.38 7.00 -25.41
C GLY A 501 -12.67 7.80 -24.31
N ILE A 502 -13.00 9.11 -24.15
CA ILE A 502 -12.43 10.00 -23.13
C ILE A 502 -13.32 9.94 -21.89
N LYS A 503 -12.72 9.72 -20.72
CA LYS A 503 -13.42 9.74 -19.44
C LYS A 503 -13.69 11.16 -18.98
N THR A 504 -14.79 11.35 -18.24
CA THR A 504 -15.28 12.67 -17.84
C THR A 504 -15.55 12.76 -16.36
N VAL A 505 -15.41 13.95 -15.81
CA VAL A 505 -15.80 14.30 -14.44
C VAL A 505 -16.58 15.60 -14.46
N MET A 506 -17.46 15.83 -13.49
CA MET A 506 -18.20 17.08 -13.40
C MET A 506 -18.65 17.38 -11.97
N GLY A 507 -18.52 18.63 -11.56
CA GLY A 507 -19.21 19.19 -10.40
C GLY A 507 -20.70 19.42 -10.67
N VAL A 508 -21.50 18.37 -10.51
CA VAL A 508 -22.92 18.34 -10.92
C VAL A 508 -23.74 19.44 -10.26
N SER A 509 -23.46 19.75 -8.98
CA SER A 509 -24.21 20.75 -8.20
C SER A 509 -24.07 22.19 -8.69
N ASN A 510 -23.11 22.48 -9.57
CA ASN A 510 -22.89 23.81 -10.12
C ASN A 510 -24.04 24.24 -11.03
N ILE A 511 -24.69 23.28 -11.70
CA ILE A 511 -25.78 23.55 -12.66
C ILE A 511 -26.95 24.35 -12.06
N SER A 512 -27.20 24.21 -10.77
CA SER A 512 -28.30 24.83 -10.05
C SER A 512 -27.90 26.01 -9.15
N PHE A 513 -26.66 26.51 -9.28
CA PHE A 513 -26.18 27.58 -8.40
C PHE A 513 -27.10 28.84 -8.50
N GLY A 514 -27.53 29.35 -7.35
CA GLY A 514 -28.43 30.50 -7.24
C GLY A 514 -29.93 30.18 -7.41
N LEU A 515 -30.30 28.90 -7.69
CA LEU A 515 -31.71 28.51 -7.81
C LEU A 515 -32.31 27.99 -6.50
N PRO A 516 -33.61 28.10 -6.27
CA PRO A 516 -34.31 27.40 -5.19
C PRO A 516 -34.46 25.90 -5.51
N ALA A 517 -34.71 25.06 -4.48
CA ALA A 517 -34.94 23.61 -4.62
C ALA A 517 -33.87 22.90 -5.46
N ARG A 518 -32.59 23.21 -5.19
CA ARG A 518 -31.43 22.75 -5.95
C ARG A 518 -31.40 21.25 -6.15
N ASP A 519 -31.81 20.46 -5.17
CA ASP A 519 -31.78 18.99 -5.23
C ASP A 519 -32.64 18.43 -6.38
N ALA A 520 -33.76 19.06 -6.68
CA ALA A 520 -34.60 18.65 -7.80
C ALA A 520 -33.91 18.86 -9.16
N VAL A 521 -33.26 20.02 -9.34
CA VAL A 521 -32.51 20.33 -10.58
C VAL A 521 -31.26 19.42 -10.66
N ASN A 522 -30.52 19.30 -9.57
CA ASN A 522 -29.28 18.52 -9.53
C ASN A 522 -29.53 17.03 -9.82
N SER A 523 -30.52 16.41 -9.19
CA SER A 523 -30.82 14.98 -9.41
C SER A 523 -31.32 14.70 -10.83
N ALA A 524 -32.16 15.58 -11.41
CA ALA A 524 -32.61 15.47 -12.79
C ALA A 524 -31.44 15.63 -13.79
N PHE A 525 -30.61 16.65 -13.62
CA PHE A 525 -29.44 16.87 -14.47
C PHE A 525 -28.42 15.74 -14.32
N PHE A 526 -28.23 15.20 -13.13
CA PHE A 526 -27.33 14.08 -12.88
C PHE A 526 -27.70 12.82 -13.68
N VAL A 527 -28.99 12.47 -13.74
CA VAL A 527 -29.48 11.36 -14.58
C VAL A 527 -29.17 11.61 -16.05
N LEU A 528 -29.43 12.82 -16.54
CA LEU A 528 -29.14 13.19 -17.94
C LEU A 528 -27.63 13.13 -18.23
N ALA A 529 -26.81 13.62 -17.33
CA ALA A 529 -25.35 13.60 -17.46
C ALA A 529 -24.78 12.15 -17.46
N MET A 530 -25.27 11.28 -16.58
CA MET A 530 -24.90 9.87 -16.58
C MET A 530 -25.28 9.18 -17.88
N GLN A 531 -26.48 9.44 -18.40
CA GLN A 531 -26.95 8.93 -19.71
C GLN A 531 -26.06 9.44 -20.84
N ALA A 532 -25.64 10.70 -20.79
CA ALA A 532 -24.75 11.31 -21.79
C ALA A 532 -23.31 10.76 -21.70
N GLY A 533 -22.92 10.08 -20.60
CA GLY A 533 -21.62 9.43 -20.48
C GLY A 533 -20.70 9.97 -19.39
N LEU A 534 -21.24 10.66 -18.39
CA LEU A 534 -20.47 11.10 -17.23
C LEU A 534 -19.83 9.90 -16.53
N SER A 535 -18.50 9.92 -16.37
CA SER A 535 -17.73 8.83 -15.79
C SER A 535 -17.50 9.01 -14.28
N CYS A 536 -17.36 10.26 -13.82
CA CYS A 536 -17.22 10.62 -12.42
C CYS A 536 -18.10 11.82 -12.08
N ALA A 537 -18.76 11.78 -10.93
CA ALA A 537 -19.62 12.85 -10.45
C ALA A 537 -19.12 13.40 -9.12
N ILE A 538 -18.70 14.66 -9.09
CA ILE A 538 -18.41 15.39 -7.85
C ILE A 538 -19.75 15.88 -7.31
N ILE A 539 -20.20 15.23 -6.22
CA ILE A 539 -21.50 15.47 -5.60
C ILE A 539 -21.44 15.35 -4.08
N ASN A 540 -22.48 15.83 -3.42
CA ASN A 540 -22.71 15.54 -2.00
C ASN A 540 -23.42 14.17 -1.84
N PRO A 541 -22.74 13.09 -1.38
CA PRO A 541 -23.38 11.79 -1.22
C PRO A 541 -24.36 11.73 -0.04
N GLN A 542 -24.44 12.78 0.79
CA GLN A 542 -25.46 12.94 1.83
C GLN A 542 -26.80 13.44 1.30
N SER A 543 -26.89 13.89 0.02
CA SER A 543 -28.16 14.23 -0.62
C SER A 543 -28.89 12.97 -1.07
N ASP A 544 -29.97 12.63 -0.38
CA ASP A 544 -30.81 11.48 -0.74
C ASP A 544 -31.34 11.59 -2.18
N ALA A 545 -31.67 12.80 -2.65
CA ALA A 545 -32.14 13.00 -4.03
C ALA A 545 -31.09 12.60 -5.07
N MET A 546 -29.81 12.95 -4.83
CA MET A 546 -28.71 12.58 -5.71
C MET A 546 -28.43 11.08 -5.69
N MET A 547 -28.38 10.48 -4.48
CA MET A 547 -28.07 9.05 -4.33
C MET A 547 -29.22 8.19 -4.84
N ASN A 548 -30.48 8.57 -4.63
CA ASN A 548 -31.65 7.90 -5.20
C ASN A 548 -31.59 7.90 -6.75
N ALA A 549 -31.23 9.03 -7.34
CA ALA A 549 -31.05 9.16 -8.80
C ALA A 549 -29.93 8.24 -9.32
N TYR A 550 -28.81 8.15 -8.58
CA TYR A 550 -27.67 7.29 -8.92
C TYR A 550 -28.03 5.81 -8.94
N TYR A 551 -28.63 5.28 -7.87
CA TYR A 551 -28.99 3.88 -7.78
C TYR A 551 -30.11 3.51 -8.76
N ALA A 552 -31.12 4.40 -8.92
CA ALA A 552 -32.17 4.21 -9.91
C ALA A 552 -31.62 4.16 -11.34
N PHE A 553 -30.68 5.04 -11.68
CA PHE A 553 -30.00 5.01 -12.97
C PHE A 553 -29.22 3.72 -13.18
N GLY A 554 -28.46 3.25 -12.17
CA GLY A 554 -27.73 1.98 -12.22
C GLY A 554 -28.62 0.79 -12.56
N ALA A 555 -29.76 0.68 -11.86
CA ALA A 555 -30.75 -0.37 -12.09
C ALA A 555 -31.39 -0.29 -13.48
N LEU A 556 -31.81 0.91 -13.91
CA LEU A 556 -32.46 1.15 -15.22
C LEU A 556 -31.51 0.95 -16.41
N SER A 557 -30.21 1.20 -16.22
CA SER A 557 -29.21 1.10 -17.28
C SER A 557 -28.55 -0.27 -17.36
N GLY A 558 -28.96 -1.25 -16.53
CA GLY A 558 -28.36 -2.59 -16.47
C GLY A 558 -26.94 -2.63 -15.90
N LEU A 559 -26.53 -1.58 -15.21
CA LEU A 559 -25.22 -1.51 -14.53
C LEU A 559 -25.24 -2.16 -13.13
N ASP A 560 -26.45 -2.40 -12.59
CA ASP A 560 -26.70 -3.09 -11.33
C ASP A 560 -27.37 -4.44 -11.64
N GLU A 561 -26.57 -5.50 -11.71
CA GLU A 561 -27.04 -6.85 -12.07
C GLU A 561 -28.05 -7.38 -11.03
N GLY A 562 -29.28 -7.61 -11.49
CA GLY A 562 -30.37 -8.07 -10.62
C GLY A 562 -30.83 -7.04 -9.58
N CYS A 563 -30.54 -5.75 -9.81
CA CYS A 563 -30.88 -4.62 -8.91
C CYS A 563 -30.37 -4.82 -7.47
N LYS A 564 -29.26 -5.50 -7.27
CA LYS A 564 -28.71 -5.85 -5.94
C LYS A 564 -28.34 -4.63 -5.11
N GLU A 565 -27.65 -3.65 -5.75
CA GLU A 565 -27.24 -2.42 -5.07
C GLU A 565 -28.47 -1.54 -4.76
N TYR A 566 -29.39 -1.41 -5.72
CA TYR A 566 -30.65 -0.69 -5.52
C TYR A 566 -31.46 -1.28 -4.35
N VAL A 567 -31.65 -2.59 -4.36
CA VAL A 567 -32.38 -3.28 -3.28
C VAL A 567 -31.66 -3.11 -1.94
N ALA A 568 -30.33 -3.28 -1.88
CA ALA A 568 -29.55 -3.11 -0.65
C ALA A 568 -29.70 -1.69 -0.07
N MET A 569 -29.69 -0.67 -0.94
CA MET A 569 -29.85 0.72 -0.51
C MET A 569 -31.24 1.02 0.07
N PHE A 570 -32.30 0.43 -0.49
CA PHE A 570 -33.69 0.75 -0.13
C PHE A 570 -34.37 -0.31 0.76
N ALA A 571 -33.80 -1.52 0.91
CA ALA A 571 -34.38 -2.58 1.77
C ALA A 571 -34.49 -2.17 3.24
N GLY A 572 -33.58 -1.30 3.73
CA GLY A 572 -33.64 -0.75 5.10
C GLY A 572 -34.54 0.48 5.24
N ALA A 573 -34.88 1.16 4.15
CA ALA A 573 -35.61 2.44 4.18
C ALA A 573 -37.09 2.28 4.58
N ALA A 574 -37.65 1.07 4.44
CA ALA A 574 -39.00 0.75 4.88
C ALA A 574 -39.15 0.68 6.42
N GLN A 575 -38.05 0.47 7.15
CA GLN A 575 -38.03 0.40 8.62
C GLN A 575 -37.46 1.65 9.30
N ALA A 576 -36.74 2.51 8.57
CA ALA A 576 -36.05 3.69 9.11
C ALA A 576 -36.74 5.03 8.77
N LYS A 577 -38.07 5.11 8.82
CA LYS A 577 -38.74 6.42 8.90
C LYS A 577 -38.64 6.91 10.34
N GLN A 578 -37.88 7.98 10.52
CA GLN A 578 -37.71 8.83 11.69
C GLN A 578 -36.44 8.58 12.55
N GLN A 579 -35.32 9.10 12.04
CA GLN A 579 -34.46 9.89 12.92
C GLN A 579 -33.80 10.97 12.05
N PRO A 580 -33.87 12.27 12.39
CA PRO A 580 -33.04 13.26 11.75
C PRO A 580 -31.60 12.89 12.05
N VAL A 581 -30.74 12.86 11.01
CA VAL A 581 -29.29 12.73 11.19
C VAL A 581 -28.83 13.99 11.92
N GLN A 582 -28.92 13.97 13.26
CA GLN A 582 -28.11 14.85 14.06
C GLN A 582 -26.65 14.49 13.75
N THR A 583 -25.82 15.49 13.63
CA THR A 583 -24.35 15.38 13.61
C THR A 583 -23.88 14.82 14.95
N ALA A 584 -24.21 13.57 15.24
CA ALA A 584 -23.79 12.89 16.44
C ALA A 584 -22.27 12.67 16.36
N GLU A 585 -21.55 13.12 17.36
CA GLU A 585 -20.15 12.75 17.54
C GLU A 585 -20.09 11.22 17.68
N TYR A 586 -19.05 10.60 17.09
CA TYR A 586 -18.87 9.15 17.23
C TYR A 586 -18.76 8.76 18.71
N THR A 587 -19.38 7.64 19.07
CA THR A 587 -19.14 7.01 20.38
C THR A 587 -17.67 6.63 20.52
N LEU A 588 -17.20 6.37 21.71
CA LEU A 588 -15.83 5.91 21.93
C LEU A 588 -15.55 4.61 21.15
N TYR A 589 -16.51 3.68 21.15
CA TYR A 589 -16.44 2.44 20.35
C TYR A 589 -16.22 2.73 18.87
N GLU A 590 -17.05 3.57 18.27
CA GLU A 590 -16.95 3.91 16.84
C GLU A 590 -15.65 4.66 16.52
N ALA A 591 -15.23 5.56 17.38
CA ALA A 591 -13.99 6.31 17.22
C ALA A 591 -12.76 5.38 17.23
N ILE A 592 -12.74 4.37 18.11
CA ILE A 592 -11.69 3.36 18.15
C ILE A 592 -11.73 2.48 16.89
N VAL A 593 -12.89 1.96 16.53
CA VAL A 593 -13.04 1.11 15.32
C VAL A 593 -12.60 1.84 14.05
N LYS A 594 -12.87 3.14 13.94
CA LYS A 594 -12.51 3.99 12.81
C LYS A 594 -11.10 4.60 12.91
N GLY A 595 -10.35 4.34 13.98
CA GLY A 595 -8.98 4.81 14.17
C GLY A 595 -8.84 6.31 14.42
N LEU A 596 -9.87 6.97 14.95
CA LEU A 596 -9.92 8.41 15.19
C LEU A 596 -9.39 8.75 16.59
N ARG A 597 -8.12 9.09 16.67
CA ARG A 597 -7.37 9.24 17.90
C ARG A 597 -7.92 10.37 18.79
N GLU A 598 -8.02 11.60 18.26
CA GLU A 598 -8.45 12.79 19.03
C GLU A 598 -9.91 12.69 19.46
N GLN A 599 -10.75 12.10 18.60
CA GLN A 599 -12.15 11.82 18.91
C GLN A 599 -12.28 10.79 20.06
N SER A 600 -11.41 9.77 20.07
CA SER A 600 -11.39 8.77 21.15
C SER A 600 -10.98 9.40 22.48
N GLU A 601 -9.97 10.28 22.49
CA GLU A 601 -9.59 11.04 23.68
C GLU A 601 -10.72 11.94 24.18
N LYS A 602 -11.43 12.63 23.29
CA LYS A 602 -12.55 13.49 23.62
C LYS A 602 -13.71 12.70 24.19
N ALA A 603 -14.13 11.61 23.52
CA ALA A 603 -15.23 10.77 23.95
C ALA A 603 -14.99 10.17 25.35
N VAL A 604 -13.75 9.74 25.64
CA VAL A 604 -13.37 9.24 26.95
C VAL A 604 -13.44 10.36 28.02
N LYS A 605 -12.93 11.57 27.74
CA LYS A 605 -12.98 12.71 28.69
C LYS A 605 -14.41 13.05 29.06
N GLU A 606 -15.33 13.04 28.09
CA GLU A 606 -16.75 13.29 28.33
C GLU A 606 -17.41 12.19 29.16
N GLN A 607 -17.11 10.92 28.88
CA GLN A 607 -17.68 9.81 29.63
C GLN A 607 -17.14 9.71 31.06
N LEU A 608 -15.87 10.05 31.30
CA LEU A 608 -15.27 10.09 32.62
C LEU A 608 -15.90 11.12 33.57
N ALA A 609 -16.73 12.03 33.06
CA ALA A 609 -17.52 12.94 33.89
C ALA A 609 -18.68 12.26 34.64
N GLY A 610 -19.11 11.07 34.18
CA GLY A 610 -20.28 10.36 34.75
C GLY A 610 -20.15 8.85 34.88
N LYS A 611 -19.12 8.23 34.31
CA LYS A 611 -18.90 6.79 34.36
C LYS A 611 -17.58 6.44 35.03
N GLN A 612 -17.52 5.25 35.62
CA GLN A 612 -16.28 4.73 36.18
C GLN A 612 -15.30 4.31 35.04
N PRO A 613 -13.99 4.50 35.21
CA PRO A 613 -12.98 4.12 34.21
C PRO A 613 -13.09 2.69 33.71
N LEU A 614 -13.29 1.73 34.61
CA LEU A 614 -13.41 0.31 34.27
C LEU A 614 -14.68 -0.02 33.44
N ASP A 615 -15.78 0.69 33.68
CA ASP A 615 -17.00 0.50 32.92
C ASP A 615 -16.82 0.97 31.47
N ILE A 616 -16.09 2.06 31.24
CA ILE A 616 -15.78 2.57 29.90
C ILE A 616 -14.91 1.56 29.14
N ILE A 617 -13.86 1.03 29.79
CA ILE A 617 -12.96 0.04 29.19
C ILE A 617 -13.75 -1.20 28.78
N ASN A 618 -14.56 -1.76 29.69
CA ASN A 618 -15.29 -3.00 29.46
C ASN A 618 -16.45 -2.85 28.46
N ALA A 619 -17.17 -1.73 28.49
CA ALA A 619 -18.36 -1.54 27.67
C ALA A 619 -18.07 -1.05 26.24
N GLU A 620 -16.97 -0.32 26.01
CA GLU A 620 -16.70 0.30 24.72
C GLU A 620 -15.32 -0.04 24.14
N MET A 621 -14.24 0.01 24.95
CA MET A 621 -12.90 -0.16 24.40
C MET A 621 -12.58 -1.61 24.03
N ILE A 622 -12.85 -2.57 24.95
CA ILE A 622 -12.63 -4.00 24.68
C ILE A 622 -13.48 -4.48 23.51
N PRO A 623 -14.80 -4.23 23.45
CA PRO A 623 -15.61 -4.62 22.31
C PRO A 623 -15.15 -4.01 20.97
N ALA A 624 -14.63 -2.78 20.96
CA ALA A 624 -14.10 -2.15 19.76
C ALA A 624 -12.84 -2.88 19.26
N LEU A 625 -11.90 -3.18 20.17
CA LEU A 625 -10.66 -3.90 19.84
C LEU A 625 -10.96 -5.34 19.41
N ASP A 626 -11.92 -6.02 20.04
CA ASP A 626 -12.37 -7.36 19.65
C ASP A 626 -12.98 -7.38 18.24
N TYR A 627 -13.81 -6.36 17.92
CA TYR A 627 -14.38 -6.22 16.57
C TYR A 627 -13.30 -6.05 15.51
N VAL A 628 -12.32 -5.18 15.78
CA VAL A 628 -11.19 -4.91 14.87
C VAL A 628 -10.30 -6.14 14.76
N GLY A 629 -10.00 -6.82 15.88
CA GLY A 629 -9.22 -8.04 15.91
C GLY A 629 -9.86 -9.18 15.10
N LYS A 630 -11.14 -9.44 15.29
CA LYS A 630 -11.90 -10.41 14.48
C LYS A 630 -11.92 -10.03 12.99
N GLY A 631 -12.12 -8.74 12.70
CA GLY A 631 -12.11 -8.25 11.32
C GLY A 631 -10.75 -8.47 10.65
N PHE A 632 -9.65 -8.38 11.41
CA PHE A 632 -8.31 -8.69 10.92
C PHE A 632 -8.12 -10.18 10.69
N GLU A 633 -8.55 -11.06 11.60
CA GLU A 633 -8.53 -12.52 11.43
C GLU A 633 -9.35 -12.97 10.20
N GLU A 634 -10.51 -12.37 10.00
CA GLU A 634 -11.40 -12.64 8.86
C GLU A 634 -10.95 -11.93 7.56
N ARG A 635 -9.82 -11.22 7.57
CA ARG A 635 -9.27 -10.45 6.44
C ARG A 635 -10.21 -9.36 5.91
N ARG A 636 -11.15 -8.87 6.73
CA ARG A 636 -12.02 -7.71 6.44
C ARG A 636 -11.35 -6.38 6.82
N ILE A 637 -10.48 -6.42 7.81
CA ILE A 637 -9.66 -5.30 8.28
C ILE A 637 -8.20 -5.67 8.00
N PHE A 638 -7.40 -4.71 7.57
CA PHE A 638 -5.99 -4.90 7.26
C PHE A 638 -5.09 -4.21 8.28
N LEU A 639 -3.79 -4.52 8.22
CA LEU A 639 -2.81 -4.05 9.19
C LEU A 639 -2.86 -2.53 9.45
N PRO A 640 -3.00 -1.64 8.46
CA PRO A 640 -3.11 -0.21 8.70
C PRO A 640 -4.28 0.18 9.62
N GLN A 641 -5.47 -0.36 9.33
CA GLN A 641 -6.68 -0.09 10.13
C GLN A 641 -6.57 -0.64 11.56
N LEU A 642 -5.99 -1.85 11.71
CA LEU A 642 -5.71 -2.43 13.03
C LEU A 642 -4.78 -1.52 13.85
N LEU A 643 -3.70 -1.01 13.26
CA LEU A 643 -2.75 -0.13 13.93
C LEU A 643 -3.37 1.21 14.31
N MET A 644 -4.14 1.83 13.41
CA MET A 644 -4.83 3.09 13.70
C MET A 644 -5.88 2.93 14.81
N SER A 645 -6.63 1.84 14.82
CA SER A 645 -7.57 1.51 15.89
C SER A 645 -6.85 1.31 17.24
N ALA A 646 -5.72 0.61 17.23
CA ALA A 646 -4.91 0.41 18.43
C ALA A 646 -4.33 1.74 18.96
N GLU A 647 -3.87 2.65 18.11
CA GLU A 647 -3.41 3.98 18.53
C GLU A 647 -4.55 4.84 19.08
N ALA A 648 -5.76 4.77 18.50
CA ALA A 648 -6.93 5.45 19.02
C ALA A 648 -7.34 4.92 20.40
N ALA A 649 -7.31 3.59 20.59
CA ALA A 649 -7.57 2.98 21.90
C ALA A 649 -6.51 3.34 22.94
N LYS A 650 -5.23 3.37 22.55
CA LYS A 650 -4.12 3.78 23.42
C LYS A 650 -4.25 5.22 23.89
N ALA A 651 -4.64 6.14 23.01
CA ALA A 651 -4.89 7.53 23.34
C ALA A 651 -6.03 7.67 24.39
N ALA A 652 -7.15 6.96 24.16
CA ALA A 652 -8.25 6.87 25.11
C ALA A 652 -7.81 6.30 26.48
N PHE A 653 -7.03 5.20 26.45
CA PHE A 653 -6.51 4.56 27.68
C PHE A 653 -5.58 5.46 28.47
N ASN A 654 -4.72 6.26 27.82
CA ASN A 654 -3.86 7.23 28.50
C ASN A 654 -4.68 8.26 29.28
N VAL A 655 -5.78 8.76 28.72
CA VAL A 655 -6.68 9.68 29.44
C VAL A 655 -7.29 9.01 30.68
N ILE A 656 -7.73 7.75 30.55
CA ILE A 656 -8.25 6.97 31.69
C ILE A 656 -7.19 6.80 32.77
N ARG A 657 -5.99 6.36 32.39
CA ARG A 657 -4.85 6.14 33.28
C ARG A 657 -4.49 7.41 34.04
N ASP A 658 -4.40 8.55 33.36
CA ASP A 658 -4.05 9.84 33.97
C ASP A 658 -5.13 10.28 34.96
N LYS A 659 -6.41 10.04 34.67
CA LYS A 659 -7.52 10.28 35.60
C LYS A 659 -7.44 9.39 36.85
N MET A 660 -7.20 8.07 36.66
CA MET A 660 -7.06 7.10 37.77
C MET A 660 -5.86 7.45 38.66
N ALA A 661 -4.75 7.86 38.05
CA ALA A 661 -3.55 8.30 38.79
C ALA A 661 -3.82 9.58 39.62
N ALA A 662 -4.59 10.53 39.08
CA ALA A 662 -4.99 11.76 39.79
C ALA A 662 -5.94 11.50 40.96
N GLU A 663 -6.76 10.47 40.89
CA GLU A 663 -7.74 10.09 41.94
C GLU A 663 -7.15 9.13 43.01
N GLY A 664 -5.82 8.83 42.97
CA GLY A 664 -5.15 8.00 43.95
C GLY A 664 -5.48 6.50 43.83
N GLY A 665 -6.07 6.09 42.70
CA GLY A 665 -6.37 4.71 42.36
C GLY A 665 -5.09 3.95 41.96
N SER A 666 -4.90 2.75 42.51
CA SER A 666 -3.79 1.85 42.32
C SER A 666 -3.49 1.61 40.85
N GLN A 667 -2.21 1.63 40.52
CA GLN A 667 -1.60 1.31 39.22
C GLN A 667 -2.23 0.10 38.52
N SER A 668 -2.19 0.13 37.17
CA SER A 668 -2.45 -0.97 36.25
C SER A 668 -2.35 -2.36 36.92
N ASN A 669 -3.20 -3.29 36.54
CA ASN A 669 -3.03 -4.73 36.83
C ASN A 669 -1.71 -5.19 36.22
N GLY A 670 -0.60 -4.93 36.91
CA GLY A 670 0.76 -4.93 36.41
C GLY A 670 1.32 -6.30 36.01
N ILE A 671 0.61 -7.03 35.18
CA ILE A 671 1.19 -8.21 34.56
C ILE A 671 2.23 -7.72 33.55
N LYS A 672 3.46 -8.05 33.83
CA LYS A 672 4.59 -7.74 32.95
C LYS A 672 4.70 -8.83 31.90
N VAL A 673 4.87 -8.41 30.65
CA VAL A 673 5.13 -9.29 29.50
C VAL A 673 6.43 -8.86 28.83
N ILE A 674 7.32 -9.80 28.54
CA ILE A 674 8.48 -9.55 27.67
C ILE A 674 8.10 -9.87 26.23
N LEU A 675 8.51 -9.00 25.31
CA LEU A 675 8.46 -9.25 23.87
C LEU A 675 9.86 -9.11 23.28
N ALA A 676 10.26 -10.08 22.48
CA ALA A 676 11.54 -10.07 21.78
C ALA A 676 11.46 -10.72 20.41
N THR A 677 12.18 -10.18 19.44
CA THR A 677 12.52 -10.89 18.21
C THR A 677 13.84 -11.65 18.43
N VAL A 678 13.83 -12.93 18.15
CA VAL A 678 14.96 -13.84 18.48
C VAL A 678 16.25 -13.49 17.75
N LYS A 679 17.36 -13.99 18.23
CA LYS A 679 18.69 -13.75 17.68
C LYS A 679 18.77 -14.08 16.19
N GLY A 680 19.41 -13.18 15.43
CA GLY A 680 19.55 -13.29 13.98
C GLY A 680 18.34 -12.79 13.18
N ASP A 681 17.19 -12.51 13.82
CA ASP A 681 16.02 -11.96 13.16
C ASP A 681 15.90 -10.45 13.39
N ILE A 682 15.83 -9.70 12.31
CA ILE A 682 15.74 -8.22 12.34
C ILE A 682 14.33 -7.71 12.09
N HIS A 683 13.37 -8.62 11.82
CA HIS A 683 11.99 -8.26 11.54
C HIS A 683 11.23 -8.06 12.84
N ASP A 684 10.82 -6.83 13.13
CA ASP A 684 10.13 -6.48 14.38
C ASP A 684 8.68 -6.02 14.20
N ILE A 685 8.17 -6.01 12.97
CA ILE A 685 6.81 -5.52 12.65
C ILE A 685 5.76 -6.32 13.43
N GLY A 686 5.79 -7.65 13.34
CA GLY A 686 4.85 -8.52 14.04
C GLY A 686 4.91 -8.34 15.56
N LYS A 687 6.12 -8.29 16.13
CA LYS A 687 6.35 -8.03 17.54
C LYS A 687 5.80 -6.67 17.99
N ASN A 688 5.99 -5.62 17.18
CA ASN A 688 5.51 -4.27 17.51
C ASN A 688 3.98 -4.18 17.49
N ILE A 689 3.31 -4.91 16.60
CA ILE A 689 1.84 -5.05 16.60
C ILE A 689 1.38 -5.72 17.91
N VAL A 690 2.00 -6.82 18.28
CA VAL A 690 1.72 -7.54 19.54
C VAL A 690 1.94 -6.62 20.73
N LYS A 691 3.04 -5.86 20.75
CA LYS A 691 3.33 -4.86 21.79
C LYS A 691 2.20 -3.84 21.96
N VAL A 692 1.78 -3.20 20.86
CA VAL A 692 0.72 -2.18 20.90
C VAL A 692 -0.58 -2.76 21.44
N LEU A 693 -0.93 -3.99 21.04
CA LEU A 693 -2.13 -4.65 21.56
C LEU A 693 -2.00 -4.98 23.06
N PHE A 694 -0.89 -5.57 23.51
CA PHE A 694 -0.67 -5.84 24.94
C PHE A 694 -0.75 -4.56 25.79
N GLU A 695 -0.11 -3.47 25.35
CA GLU A 695 -0.18 -2.17 26.02
C GLU A 695 -1.62 -1.66 26.11
N ASN A 696 -2.44 -1.83 25.04
CA ASN A 696 -3.84 -1.44 25.02
C ASN A 696 -4.74 -2.29 25.94
N TYR A 697 -4.38 -3.55 26.16
CA TYR A 697 -5.07 -4.42 27.14
C TYR A 697 -4.54 -4.25 28.59
N GLY A 698 -3.71 -3.22 28.83
CA GLY A 698 -3.26 -2.84 30.17
C GLY A 698 -2.05 -3.61 30.72
N TYR A 699 -1.38 -4.40 29.86
CA TYR A 699 -0.13 -5.08 30.23
C TYR A 699 1.06 -4.11 30.27
N GLN A 700 1.98 -4.33 31.18
CA GLN A 700 3.28 -3.66 31.17
C GLN A 700 4.24 -4.41 30.26
N VAL A 701 4.45 -3.90 29.06
CA VAL A 701 5.32 -4.54 28.06
C VAL A 701 6.78 -4.12 28.25
N ILE A 702 7.66 -5.09 28.39
CA ILE A 702 9.12 -4.94 28.34
C ILE A 702 9.57 -5.39 26.96
N ASP A 703 9.76 -4.43 26.05
CA ASP A 703 10.21 -4.69 24.69
C ASP A 703 11.73 -4.74 24.63
N LEU A 704 12.30 -5.90 24.33
CA LEU A 704 13.75 -6.10 24.22
C LEU A 704 14.29 -5.77 22.83
N GLY A 705 13.39 -5.47 21.86
CA GLY A 705 13.78 -5.18 20.49
C GLY A 705 13.95 -6.43 19.64
N LYS A 706 14.85 -6.34 18.67
CA LYS A 706 15.15 -7.37 17.68
C LYS A 706 16.57 -7.90 17.81
N ASP A 707 16.84 -9.05 17.21
CA ASP A 707 18.16 -9.73 17.26
C ASP A 707 18.65 -9.92 18.70
N VAL A 708 17.76 -10.41 19.58
CA VAL A 708 18.03 -10.50 21.01
C VAL A 708 18.59 -11.88 21.36
N PRO A 709 19.81 -11.95 21.98
CA PRO A 709 20.38 -13.22 22.43
C PRO A 709 19.48 -13.93 23.45
N SER A 710 19.43 -15.27 23.37
CA SER A 710 18.61 -16.13 24.23
C SER A 710 18.88 -15.92 25.73
N GLU A 711 20.14 -15.75 26.11
CA GLU A 711 20.58 -15.53 27.50
C GLU A 711 20.01 -14.20 28.05
N LYS A 712 20.04 -13.14 27.23
CA LYS A 712 19.50 -11.81 27.58
C LYS A 712 18.00 -11.85 27.81
N ILE A 713 17.25 -12.59 26.98
CA ILE A 713 15.80 -12.77 27.15
C ILE A 713 15.50 -13.47 28.46
N ALA A 714 16.20 -14.60 28.75
CA ALA A 714 16.00 -15.39 29.95
C ALA A 714 16.40 -14.60 31.22
N GLU A 715 17.56 -13.93 31.23
CA GLU A 715 17.99 -13.10 32.36
C GLU A 715 17.00 -11.97 32.65
N THR A 716 16.50 -11.27 31.61
CA THR A 716 15.54 -10.18 31.77
C THR A 716 14.20 -10.70 32.31
N ALA A 717 13.77 -11.91 31.90
CA ALA A 717 12.55 -12.53 32.37
C ALA A 717 12.62 -12.83 33.89
N VAL A 718 13.74 -13.39 34.36
CA VAL A 718 13.99 -13.62 35.78
C VAL A 718 14.08 -12.33 36.58
N GLN A 719 14.86 -11.34 36.12
CA GLN A 719 15.09 -10.07 36.81
C GLN A 719 13.78 -9.28 37.01
N ASN A 720 12.91 -9.28 36.00
CA ASN A 720 11.65 -8.53 36.07
C ASN A 720 10.48 -9.33 36.61
N LYS A 721 10.71 -10.62 36.98
CA LYS A 721 9.69 -11.55 37.49
C LYS A 721 8.44 -11.59 36.59
N VAL A 722 8.66 -11.74 35.28
CA VAL A 722 7.57 -11.83 34.31
C VAL A 722 6.96 -13.23 34.34
N SER A 723 5.69 -13.34 34.01
CA SER A 723 5.00 -14.63 33.86
C SER A 723 4.85 -15.04 32.38
N VAL A 724 4.88 -14.08 31.47
CA VAL A 724 4.64 -14.31 30.04
C VAL A 724 5.80 -13.75 29.22
N VAL A 725 6.30 -14.55 28.27
CA VAL A 725 7.33 -14.15 27.29
C VAL A 725 6.83 -14.44 25.89
N GLY A 726 6.75 -13.40 25.05
CA GLY A 726 6.41 -13.50 23.62
C GLY A 726 7.67 -13.43 22.77
N LEU A 727 7.83 -14.40 21.88
CA LEU A 727 8.96 -14.54 20.96
C LEU A 727 8.47 -14.43 19.51
N SER A 728 9.19 -13.69 18.68
CA SER A 728 8.89 -13.53 17.25
C SER A 728 10.05 -13.99 16.38
N ALA A 729 9.74 -14.72 15.29
CA ALA A 729 10.65 -15.05 14.21
C ALA A 729 9.94 -15.02 12.85
N LEU A 730 10.51 -14.30 11.90
CA LEU A 730 9.94 -14.17 10.55
C LEU A 730 10.74 -14.93 9.47
N MET A 731 11.96 -15.32 9.76
CA MET A 731 12.81 -16.06 8.84
C MET A 731 12.94 -17.52 9.24
N THR A 732 12.91 -18.42 8.28
CA THR A 732 13.17 -19.85 8.52
C THR A 732 14.55 -20.12 9.11
N THR A 733 15.52 -19.24 8.81
CA THR A 733 16.89 -19.32 9.34
C THR A 733 17.01 -18.97 10.83
N THR A 734 16.02 -18.31 11.41
CA THR A 734 16.03 -17.84 12.81
C THR A 734 15.14 -18.68 13.73
N VAL A 735 14.43 -19.65 13.17
CA VAL A 735 13.57 -20.57 13.93
C VAL A 735 14.38 -21.40 14.94
N GLY A 736 15.60 -21.82 14.58
CA GLY A 736 16.52 -22.50 15.51
C GLY A 736 16.90 -21.65 16.72
N ALA A 737 17.06 -20.34 16.55
CA ALA A 737 17.32 -19.41 17.66
C ALA A 737 16.12 -19.28 18.60
N MET A 738 14.88 -19.44 18.09
CA MET A 738 13.68 -19.51 18.92
C MET A 738 13.67 -20.74 19.81
N GLU A 739 14.01 -21.91 19.27
CA GLU A 739 14.14 -23.15 20.06
C GLU A 739 15.19 -23.02 21.15
N GLU A 740 16.37 -22.45 20.81
CA GLU A 740 17.43 -22.16 21.82
C GLU A 740 16.93 -21.21 22.92
N THR A 741 16.14 -20.19 22.54
CA THR A 741 15.57 -19.23 23.50
C THR A 741 14.56 -19.90 24.41
N ILE A 742 13.69 -20.78 23.89
CA ILE A 742 12.74 -21.54 24.71
C ILE A 742 13.47 -22.44 25.70
N LYS A 743 14.52 -23.16 25.25
CA LYS A 743 15.36 -24.01 26.16
C LYS A 743 15.99 -23.16 27.26
N ALA A 744 16.53 -22.00 26.95
CA ALA A 744 17.11 -21.09 27.95
C ALA A 744 16.07 -20.59 28.94
N LEU A 745 14.87 -20.22 28.50
CA LEU A 745 13.75 -19.80 29.33
C LEU A 745 13.30 -20.94 30.26
N ARG A 746 13.10 -22.17 29.74
CA ARG A 746 12.72 -23.35 30.55
C ARG A 746 13.76 -23.71 31.59
N ALA A 747 15.04 -23.50 31.31
CA ALA A 747 16.12 -23.71 32.27
C ALA A 747 16.16 -22.63 33.36
N ALA A 748 15.69 -21.41 33.06
CA ALA A 748 15.73 -20.25 33.96
C ALA A 748 14.49 -20.13 34.87
N GLY A 749 13.35 -20.74 34.50
CA GLY A 749 12.13 -20.67 35.32
C GLY A 749 10.87 -21.20 34.62
N ASP A 750 9.74 -21.07 35.33
CA ASP A 750 8.42 -21.45 34.81
C ASP A 750 7.75 -20.21 34.17
N PHE A 751 7.95 -20.06 32.89
CA PHE A 751 7.38 -18.97 32.08
C PHE A 751 6.34 -19.51 31.13
N LYS A 752 5.29 -18.75 30.86
CA LYS A 752 4.36 -18.98 29.75
C LYS A 752 4.94 -18.37 28.47
N ILE A 753 5.24 -19.21 27.50
CA ILE A 753 5.96 -18.83 26.27
C ILE A 753 5.01 -18.84 25.09
N ILE A 754 4.83 -17.65 24.51
CA ILE A 754 4.04 -17.44 23.30
C ILE A 754 5.00 -17.26 22.13
N VAL A 755 4.79 -18.00 21.04
CA VAL A 755 5.58 -17.87 19.84
C VAL A 755 4.72 -17.39 18.67
N GLY A 756 5.26 -16.51 17.84
CA GLY A 756 4.59 -15.97 16.66
C GLY A 756 5.56 -15.65 15.53
N GLY A 757 5.04 -15.61 14.31
CA GLY A 757 5.79 -15.27 13.10
C GLY A 757 5.31 -16.07 11.89
N ALA A 758 5.46 -15.49 10.70
CA ALA A 758 4.90 -16.01 9.46
C ALA A 758 5.44 -17.37 9.01
N VAL A 759 6.60 -17.77 9.57
CA VAL A 759 7.27 -19.05 9.23
C VAL A 759 6.95 -20.16 10.21
N LEU A 760 6.15 -19.89 11.24
CA LEU A 760 5.81 -20.85 12.28
C LEU A 760 4.46 -21.54 11.98
N THR A 761 4.36 -22.78 12.46
CA THR A 761 3.12 -23.56 12.46
C THR A 761 2.81 -24.05 13.87
N GLN A 762 1.56 -24.46 14.12
CA GLN A 762 1.17 -25.04 15.41
C GLN A 762 2.02 -26.25 15.75
N ASP A 763 2.20 -27.19 14.80
CA ASP A 763 2.98 -28.42 15.00
C ASP A 763 4.44 -28.11 15.38
N TYR A 764 5.01 -27.07 14.78
CA TYR A 764 6.36 -26.65 15.12
C TYR A 764 6.44 -26.03 16.53
N ALA A 765 5.52 -25.12 16.85
CA ALA A 765 5.46 -24.51 18.17
C ALA A 765 5.33 -25.56 19.29
N ASP A 766 4.49 -26.57 19.07
CA ASP A 766 4.33 -27.69 19.99
C ASP A 766 5.65 -28.50 20.11
N SER A 767 6.35 -28.73 19.01
CA SER A 767 7.61 -29.51 18.98
C SER A 767 8.75 -28.84 19.73
N ILE A 768 8.80 -27.49 19.75
CA ILE A 768 9.82 -26.71 20.47
C ILE A 768 9.44 -26.38 21.91
N GLY A 769 8.25 -26.80 22.37
CA GLY A 769 7.81 -26.65 23.76
C GLY A 769 7.28 -25.26 24.11
N ALA A 770 6.71 -24.54 23.15
CA ALA A 770 5.95 -23.33 23.41
C ALA A 770 4.61 -23.64 24.08
N ASP A 771 4.11 -22.73 24.93
CA ASP A 771 2.78 -22.89 25.55
C ASP A 771 1.64 -22.43 24.61
N CYS A 772 1.94 -21.54 23.68
CA CYS A 772 0.97 -21.03 22.73
C CYS A 772 1.65 -20.64 21.40
N TYR A 773 1.06 -21.08 20.30
CA TYR A 773 1.30 -20.51 18.98
C TYR A 773 0.28 -19.39 18.73
N ALA A 774 0.74 -18.20 18.46
CA ALA A 774 -0.08 -17.06 18.13
C ALA A 774 0.06 -16.75 16.63
N PRO A 775 -0.85 -17.21 15.78
CA PRO A 775 -0.84 -16.91 14.34
C PRO A 775 -1.04 -15.42 14.06
N ASN A 776 -1.59 -14.69 15.02
CA ASN A 776 -1.77 -13.24 14.95
C ASN A 776 -1.66 -12.62 16.35
N ALA A 777 -1.61 -11.29 16.39
CA ALA A 777 -1.40 -10.54 17.62
C ALA A 777 -2.56 -10.64 18.63
N VAL A 778 -3.79 -10.81 18.14
CA VAL A 778 -4.98 -10.96 18.99
C VAL A 778 -4.96 -12.30 19.72
N SER A 779 -4.53 -13.37 19.04
CA SER A 779 -4.38 -14.70 19.66
C SER A 779 -3.39 -14.68 20.82
N ALA A 780 -2.30 -13.93 20.74
CA ALA A 780 -1.33 -13.77 21.81
C ALA A 780 -1.94 -13.11 23.06
N VAL A 781 -2.72 -12.04 22.85
CA VAL A 781 -3.40 -11.34 23.94
C VAL A 781 -4.50 -12.20 24.57
N ASN A 782 -5.31 -12.86 23.75
CA ASN A 782 -6.38 -13.76 24.24
C ASN A 782 -5.83 -14.89 25.10
N TYR A 783 -4.73 -15.52 24.68
CA TYR A 783 -4.06 -16.52 25.48
C TYR A 783 -3.59 -15.95 26.83
N SER A 784 -2.96 -14.78 26.80
CA SER A 784 -2.48 -14.13 28.04
C SER A 784 -3.62 -13.76 28.98
N ASN A 785 -4.77 -13.32 28.45
CA ASN A 785 -5.99 -13.06 29.24
C ASN A 785 -6.56 -14.36 29.87
N SER A 786 -6.43 -15.51 29.19
CA SER A 786 -6.91 -16.78 29.73
C SER A 786 -6.07 -17.33 30.88
N LEU A 787 -4.89 -16.75 31.14
CA LEU A 787 -4.03 -17.09 32.26
C LEU A 787 -4.35 -16.34 33.57
N GLN A 788 -5.27 -15.37 33.49
CA GLN A 788 -5.78 -14.58 34.63
C GLN A 788 -6.95 -15.26 35.29
#